data_f9a7af33eeb866006722fe49f79cb214
#
_entry.id   f9a7af33eeb866006722fe49f79cb214
#
_cell.length_a   1.000
_cell.length_b   1.000
_cell.length_c   1.000
_cell.angle_alpha   90.00
_cell.angle_beta   90.00
_cell.angle_gamma   90.00
#
_symmetry.space_group_name_H-M   'P 1'
#
loop_
_entity.id
_entity.type
_entity.pdbx_description
1 polymer ?
#
loop_
_entity_poly.entity_id
_entity_poly.type
_entity_poly.pdbx_seq_one_letter_code
_entity_poly.pdbx_strand_id
1 'polypeptide(L)'
;MTRQLAVAALTLALLQPGNAAAPPATMDGYSPAHAATERDWETKFRSIPDPKTLRDNMQRLSARPHNVGSPYDKDNAEWMLARFKEFGFDAQIETFYVLFPTPKERLVELLEPTKFTAKLQEPPLAIDPTSQQTAEQLPTYNAYSKDGDVTAPLVYVNYGVRDDYEQLDRMGVSVKGAIVIARYGGAWRGIKPKVAAEHGAVGCIIYSDPRDDGFFEGQYFPDGPFRPSDGVQRGSVMDTDYPGDPLTPGVGATKDAKRLAITEAKTITTIPVLPISYGDAQPLLAAIGGQVVPESWRGALPLTYHVGPGPAKLHLVVKSNWDTKPIYDVIAKISGSDTPEQWVIRGNHHDAWVNGAEDPVSGMTSVLEEARALGELMKQGWKPKRTVIYCAWDGEEPGLLGSTEWVEEHGAELNQHAVVYINSDSNSRGFLFASGSHTLEHMINSVARDVQDPETKLTVQRRAQLRRIGRAQKPDDREEARGADLRIGALGDGSDYAPFLDHAGVAALNIGFGGESDGGIYHSIYDDFYWYTHFGDTEFVYERALSQLGGTAVMRMADADVLPFDPSGSADTVKRYVSELKAELKEKQDKVRERNREIEEGVFTATADPQKKYVPPPKEQEPPYLNFAPLENGVEAYSRAARRYKTAFARLADSNSTVWESPELKAINQQLILTERTFMTTEGLKERPWFKHQIYAPGAYTGYGVKTIPAVREMMEEDKWADADAGSVVAGGVLMKQAALVDSIAAELEKVVGNAPPATQTARKHKRVEEGQVSGR
;
A
#
# COMPACT_ATOMS: atom_id res chain seq x y z
N MET A 1 6.65 -31.29 -65.00
CA MET A 1 5.54 -30.95 -64.12
C MET A 1 6.02 -29.94 -63.10
N THR A 2 5.84 -28.70 -63.46
CA THR A 2 6.24 -27.49 -62.74
C THR A 2 5.22 -27.15 -61.67
N ARG A 3 5.62 -27.06 -60.39
CA ARG A 3 4.81 -26.46 -59.29
C ARG A 3 5.36 -25.05 -59.03
N GLN A 4 4.53 -24.07 -59.30
CA GLN A 4 4.77 -22.69 -58.93
C GLN A 4 4.58 -22.51 -57.45
N LEU A 5 5.57 -21.92 -56.75
CA LEU A 5 5.49 -21.41 -55.38
C LEU A 5 4.96 -19.97 -55.49
N ALA A 6 3.77 -19.75 -54.91
CA ALA A 6 3.27 -18.41 -54.69
C ALA A 6 3.88 -17.83 -53.42
N VAL A 7 4.65 -16.76 -53.55
CA VAL A 7 5.16 -15.95 -52.43
C VAL A 7 4.07 -14.97 -52.00
N ALA A 8 3.50 -15.17 -50.83
CA ALA A 8 2.61 -14.17 -50.23
C ALA A 8 3.46 -13.07 -49.60
N ALA A 9 3.43 -11.87 -50.18
CA ALA A 9 4.02 -10.68 -49.60
C ALA A 9 3.13 -10.21 -48.42
N LEU A 10 3.62 -10.37 -47.20
CA LEU A 10 3.03 -9.77 -46.01
C LEU A 10 3.38 -8.26 -46.02
N THR A 11 2.40 -7.42 -46.31
CA THR A 11 2.53 -5.98 -46.17
C THR A 11 2.52 -5.62 -44.69
N LEU A 12 3.67 -5.31 -44.14
CA LEU A 12 3.85 -4.69 -42.83
C LEU A 12 3.24 -3.30 -42.89
N ALA A 13 2.05 -3.09 -42.35
CA ALA A 13 1.51 -1.76 -42.12
C ALA A 13 2.37 -1.07 -41.07
N LEU A 14 3.25 -0.19 -41.48
CA LEU A 14 3.93 0.76 -40.60
C LEU A 14 2.85 1.61 -39.91
N LEU A 15 2.62 1.31 -38.63
CA LEU A 15 1.92 2.21 -37.72
C LEU A 15 2.72 3.53 -37.70
N GLN A 16 2.18 4.55 -38.36
CA GLN A 16 2.70 5.91 -38.22
C GLN A 16 2.61 6.26 -36.71
N PRO A 17 3.66 6.91 -36.15
CA PRO A 17 3.55 7.47 -34.82
C PRO A 17 2.38 8.45 -34.84
N GLY A 18 1.32 8.10 -34.10
CA GLY A 18 0.19 9.00 -33.90
C GLY A 18 0.75 10.34 -33.42
N ASN A 19 0.42 11.42 -34.13
CA ASN A 19 0.63 12.76 -33.63
C ASN A 19 0.11 12.78 -32.20
N ALA A 20 1.01 13.00 -31.22
CA ALA A 20 0.61 13.33 -29.88
C ALA A 20 -0.35 14.51 -30.00
N ALA A 21 -1.61 14.31 -29.65
CA ALA A 21 -2.58 15.39 -29.62
C ALA A 21 -1.99 16.50 -28.76
N ALA A 22 -2.09 17.75 -29.23
CA ALA A 22 -1.69 18.89 -28.42
C ALA A 22 -2.37 18.75 -27.05
N PRO A 23 -1.65 18.96 -25.93
CA PRO A 23 -2.24 18.82 -24.60
C PRO A 23 -3.52 19.66 -24.53
N PRO A 24 -4.57 19.15 -23.89
CA PRO A 24 -5.85 19.86 -23.82
C PRO A 24 -5.59 21.28 -23.29
N ALA A 25 -6.28 22.26 -23.83
CA ALA A 25 -6.11 23.68 -23.47
C ALA A 25 -6.49 23.97 -22.01
N THR A 26 -7.20 23.04 -21.35
CA THR A 26 -7.68 23.12 -19.97
C THR A 26 -6.91 22.14 -19.09
N MET A 27 -6.65 22.53 -17.84
CA MET A 27 -6.14 21.71 -16.75
C MET A 27 -7.10 21.84 -15.57
N ASP A 28 -7.50 20.71 -14.98
CA ASP A 28 -8.50 20.73 -13.90
C ASP A 28 -7.98 21.48 -12.69
N GLY A 29 -8.83 22.34 -12.16
CA GLY A 29 -8.47 23.20 -11.05
C GLY A 29 -7.68 24.46 -11.39
N TYR A 30 -7.38 24.70 -12.68
CA TYR A 30 -6.61 25.87 -13.12
C TYR A 30 -7.39 26.79 -14.04
N SER A 31 -7.22 28.09 -13.86
CA SER A 31 -7.62 29.06 -14.86
C SER A 31 -6.81 28.83 -16.17
N PRO A 32 -7.34 29.19 -17.34
CA PRO A 32 -6.62 29.03 -18.60
C PRO A 32 -5.21 29.67 -18.62
N ALA A 33 -5.06 30.80 -17.94
CA ALA A 33 -3.77 31.50 -17.83
C ALA A 33 -2.78 30.74 -16.93
N HIS A 34 -3.24 30.28 -15.77
CA HIS A 34 -2.41 29.53 -14.83
C HIS A 34 -2.08 28.12 -15.37
N ALA A 35 -3.00 27.46 -16.07
CA ALA A 35 -2.76 26.16 -16.70
C ALA A 35 -1.60 26.19 -17.70
N ALA A 36 -1.45 27.27 -18.48
CA ALA A 36 -0.33 27.41 -19.40
C ALA A 36 1.01 27.55 -18.64
N THR A 37 1.02 28.41 -17.61
CA THR A 37 2.21 28.62 -16.76
C THR A 37 2.61 27.35 -16.02
N GLU A 38 1.63 26.61 -15.48
CA GLU A 38 1.88 25.34 -14.77
C GLU A 38 2.49 24.31 -15.69
N ARG A 39 1.95 24.12 -16.90
CA ARG A 39 2.55 23.19 -17.88
C ARG A 39 3.99 23.52 -18.23
N ASP A 40 4.32 24.81 -18.33
CA ASP A 40 5.70 25.25 -18.58
C ASP A 40 6.60 24.85 -17.41
N TRP A 41 6.14 25.07 -16.16
CA TRP A 41 6.90 24.67 -14.97
C TRP A 41 7.00 23.14 -14.83
N GLU A 42 5.91 22.40 -14.97
CA GLU A 42 5.92 20.94 -14.96
C GLU A 42 6.83 20.35 -16.05
N THR A 43 6.85 20.95 -17.24
CA THR A 43 7.74 20.52 -18.35
C THR A 43 9.21 20.73 -18.00
N LYS A 44 9.54 21.87 -17.40
CA LYS A 44 10.90 22.13 -16.90
C LYS A 44 11.24 21.16 -15.77
N PHE A 45 10.34 20.97 -14.82
CA PHE A 45 10.53 20.03 -13.73
C PHE A 45 10.87 18.63 -14.23
N ARG A 46 10.03 18.06 -15.10
CA ARG A 46 10.24 16.71 -15.65
C ARG A 46 11.53 16.53 -16.44
N SER A 47 12.17 17.62 -16.87
CA SER A 47 13.46 17.57 -17.56
C SER A 47 14.69 17.50 -16.63
N ILE A 48 14.51 17.71 -15.31
CA ILE A 48 15.62 17.82 -14.35
C ILE A 48 16.02 16.48 -13.74
N PRO A 49 15.10 15.56 -13.34
CA PRO A 49 15.48 14.30 -12.69
C PRO A 49 16.47 13.49 -13.52
N ASP A 50 17.58 13.08 -12.87
CA ASP A 50 18.75 12.47 -13.51
C ASP A 50 19.04 11.07 -12.95
N PRO A 51 19.03 10.00 -13.78
CA PRO A 51 19.35 8.64 -13.34
C PRO A 51 20.69 8.50 -12.62
N LYS A 52 21.68 9.32 -12.99
CA LYS A 52 22.99 9.27 -12.31
C LYS A 52 22.89 9.75 -10.87
N THR A 53 22.16 10.82 -10.63
CA THR A 53 21.95 11.34 -9.25
C THR A 53 21.20 10.33 -8.40
N LEU A 54 20.16 9.69 -8.95
CA LEU A 54 19.38 8.64 -8.30
C LEU A 54 20.29 7.46 -7.89
N ARG A 55 21.11 6.97 -8.84
CA ARG A 55 22.07 5.90 -8.59
C ARG A 55 23.08 6.25 -7.48
N ASP A 56 23.67 7.46 -7.55
CA ASP A 56 24.66 7.91 -6.57
C ASP A 56 24.03 8.02 -5.16
N ASN A 57 22.79 8.52 -5.09
CA ASN A 57 22.03 8.62 -3.82
C ASN A 57 21.69 7.23 -3.26
N MET A 58 21.20 6.30 -4.07
CA MET A 58 20.93 4.92 -3.63
C MET A 58 22.20 4.26 -3.11
N GLN A 59 23.31 4.35 -3.84
CA GLN A 59 24.57 3.78 -3.40
C GLN A 59 25.03 4.34 -2.05
N ARG A 60 24.73 5.63 -1.78
CA ARG A 60 25.05 6.27 -0.49
C ARG A 60 24.10 5.81 0.60
N LEU A 61 22.80 5.78 0.37
CA LEU A 61 21.82 5.50 1.40
C LEU A 61 21.79 4.01 1.80
N SER A 62 21.96 3.10 0.83
CA SER A 62 21.97 1.65 1.06
C SER A 62 23.37 1.06 1.33
N ALA A 63 24.41 1.91 1.52
CA ALA A 63 25.79 1.44 1.66
C ALA A 63 26.06 0.58 2.89
N ARG A 64 25.25 0.73 3.95
CA ARG A 64 25.36 0.01 5.22
C ARG A 64 23.99 -0.27 5.80
N PRO A 65 23.85 -1.28 6.68
CA PRO A 65 22.61 -1.52 7.41
C PRO A 65 22.17 -0.26 8.19
N HIS A 66 20.90 0.09 8.06
CA HIS A 66 20.32 1.31 8.65
C HIS A 66 18.94 1.07 9.28
N ASN A 67 18.89 0.05 10.13
CA ASN A 67 17.72 -0.20 10.95
C ASN A 67 17.55 0.86 12.05
N VAL A 68 16.34 1.01 12.55
CA VAL A 68 15.95 1.95 13.61
C VAL A 68 16.97 2.06 14.71
N GLY A 69 17.40 3.30 14.97
CA GLY A 69 18.36 3.65 16.03
C GLY A 69 19.79 3.16 15.78
N SER A 70 20.12 2.68 14.58
CA SER A 70 21.49 2.36 14.20
C SER A 70 22.29 3.64 13.90
N PRO A 71 23.64 3.60 14.01
CA PRO A 71 24.44 4.78 13.69
C PRO A 71 24.31 5.24 12.24
N TYR A 72 24.08 4.32 11.28
CA TYR A 72 23.98 4.68 9.88
C TYR A 72 22.60 5.22 9.50
N ASP A 73 21.56 4.78 10.17
CA ASP A 73 20.24 5.35 10.08
C ASP A 73 20.24 6.84 10.44
N LYS A 74 20.81 7.19 11.61
CA LYS A 74 21.02 8.59 11.99
C LYS A 74 21.88 9.37 10.99
N ASP A 75 22.96 8.77 10.48
CA ASP A 75 23.85 9.39 9.49
C ASP A 75 23.11 9.65 8.17
N ASN A 76 22.21 8.75 7.76
CA ASN A 76 21.31 8.92 6.62
C ASN A 76 20.35 10.09 6.84
N ALA A 77 19.68 10.17 8.00
CA ALA A 77 18.79 11.29 8.33
C ALA A 77 19.54 12.64 8.32
N GLU A 78 20.72 12.72 8.94
CA GLU A 78 21.55 13.94 8.96
C GLU A 78 22.04 14.32 7.56
N TRP A 79 22.37 13.34 6.71
CA TRP A 79 22.77 13.58 5.34
C TRP A 79 21.59 14.09 4.48
N MET A 80 20.40 13.49 4.60
CA MET A 80 19.18 13.95 3.90
C MET A 80 18.80 15.35 4.35
N LEU A 81 18.85 15.65 5.64
CA LEU A 81 18.66 17.00 6.17
C LEU A 81 19.58 18.01 5.48
N ALA A 82 20.87 17.67 5.32
CA ALA A 82 21.82 18.55 4.65
C ALA A 82 21.46 18.73 3.15
N ARG A 83 20.99 17.67 2.47
CA ARG A 83 20.55 17.77 1.07
C ARG A 83 19.32 18.66 0.92
N PHE A 84 18.29 18.48 1.73
CA PHE A 84 17.11 19.34 1.69
C PHE A 84 17.46 20.83 1.89
N LYS A 85 18.36 21.12 2.85
CA LYS A 85 18.86 22.51 3.06
C LYS A 85 19.63 23.03 1.85
N GLU A 86 20.47 22.22 1.23
CA GLU A 86 21.19 22.61 -0.01
C GLU A 86 20.23 22.91 -1.16
N PHE A 87 19.12 22.18 -1.25
CA PHE A 87 18.08 22.43 -2.26
C PHE A 87 17.23 23.67 -1.98
N GLY A 88 17.41 24.28 -0.81
CA GLY A 88 16.74 25.52 -0.42
C GLY A 88 15.47 25.33 0.41
N PHE A 89 15.26 24.17 1.00
CA PHE A 89 14.16 23.90 1.91
C PHE A 89 14.51 24.34 3.33
N ASP A 90 13.53 24.81 4.06
CA ASP A 90 13.59 24.91 5.53
C ASP A 90 13.38 23.50 6.11
N ALA A 91 14.44 22.90 6.64
CA ALA A 91 14.43 21.50 7.02
C ALA A 91 14.99 21.27 8.43
N GLN A 92 14.37 20.32 9.13
CA GLN A 92 14.73 19.89 10.48
C GLN A 92 14.57 18.38 10.65
N ILE A 93 15.16 17.84 11.72
CA ILE A 93 14.87 16.48 12.20
C ILE A 93 13.94 16.62 13.40
N GLU A 94 12.82 15.90 13.36
CA GLU A 94 11.98 15.66 14.53
C GLU A 94 12.33 14.27 15.09
N THR A 95 12.41 14.17 16.41
CA THR A 95 12.89 12.94 17.06
C THR A 95 11.83 12.41 18.00
N PHE A 96 11.41 11.16 17.77
CA PHE A 96 10.55 10.42 18.66
C PHE A 96 11.31 9.28 19.35
N TYR A 97 10.73 8.70 20.39
CA TYR A 97 11.38 7.67 21.20
C TYR A 97 10.47 6.46 21.33
N VAL A 98 10.71 5.45 20.55
CA VAL A 98 9.82 4.31 20.31
C VAL A 98 10.36 3.03 20.91
N LEU A 99 9.49 2.13 21.32
CA LEU A 99 9.89 0.77 21.71
C LEU A 99 10.35 0.01 20.45
N PHE A 100 11.63 -0.36 20.40
CA PHE A 100 12.16 -1.17 19.31
C PHE A 100 12.92 -2.39 19.84
N PRO A 101 12.29 -3.58 19.87
CA PRO A 101 12.92 -4.79 20.34
C PRO A 101 13.99 -5.29 19.36
N THR A 102 15.19 -5.55 19.88
CA THR A 102 16.29 -6.15 19.11
C THR A 102 16.61 -7.55 19.63
N PRO A 103 17.04 -8.50 18.78
CA PRO A 103 17.22 -9.89 19.19
C PRO A 103 18.39 -10.05 20.18
N LYS A 104 18.14 -10.81 21.25
CA LYS A 104 19.12 -11.14 22.30
C LYS A 104 19.51 -12.62 22.27
N GLU A 105 18.54 -13.50 22.17
CA GLU A 105 18.74 -14.95 22.10
C GLU A 105 17.72 -15.55 21.12
N ARG A 106 18.18 -16.41 20.22
CA ARG A 106 17.37 -17.08 19.23
C ARG A 106 17.85 -18.52 19.08
N LEU A 107 16.93 -19.47 19.15
CA LEU A 107 17.21 -20.88 18.93
C LEU A 107 16.01 -21.55 18.25
N VAL A 108 16.27 -22.35 17.24
CA VAL A 108 15.33 -23.33 16.67
C VAL A 108 16.07 -24.64 16.58
N GLU A 109 15.71 -25.60 17.42
CA GLU A 109 16.36 -26.90 17.50
C GLU A 109 15.32 -28.02 17.37
N LEU A 110 15.47 -28.86 16.35
CA LEU A 110 14.75 -30.12 16.23
C LEU A 110 15.41 -31.12 17.16
N LEU A 111 14.67 -31.62 18.14
CA LEU A 111 15.15 -32.59 19.14
C LEU A 111 14.93 -34.04 18.69
N GLU A 112 13.81 -34.28 18.04
CA GLU A 112 13.33 -35.59 17.57
C GLU A 112 12.71 -35.49 16.18
N PRO A 113 12.77 -36.48 15.28
CA PRO A 113 13.44 -37.78 15.47
C PRO A 113 14.96 -37.74 15.28
N THR A 114 15.47 -36.68 14.65
CA THR A 114 16.91 -36.45 14.40
C THR A 114 17.27 -35.05 14.87
N LYS A 115 18.40 -34.91 15.54
CA LYS A 115 18.84 -33.60 16.00
C LYS A 115 19.28 -32.72 14.83
N PHE A 116 18.75 -31.51 14.78
CA PHE A 116 19.15 -30.46 13.86
C PHE A 116 18.98 -29.10 14.52
N THR A 117 19.95 -28.21 14.37
CA THR A 117 19.85 -26.81 14.83
C THR A 117 19.88 -25.90 13.62
N ALA A 118 18.88 -25.03 13.51
CA ALA A 118 18.80 -24.04 12.44
C ALA A 118 19.96 -23.05 12.50
N LYS A 119 20.45 -22.63 11.33
CA LYS A 119 21.59 -21.72 11.23
C LYS A 119 21.22 -20.30 11.73
N LEU A 120 19.99 -19.87 11.42
CA LEU A 120 19.46 -18.53 11.73
C LEU A 120 20.39 -17.40 11.26
N GLN A 121 21.07 -17.61 10.15
CA GLN A 121 22.06 -16.69 9.60
C GLN A 121 22.05 -16.77 8.07
N GLU A 122 22.13 -15.62 7.46
CA GLU A 122 22.33 -15.45 6.02
C GLU A 122 23.83 -15.31 5.75
N PRO A 123 24.41 -16.13 4.85
CA PRO A 123 25.84 -16.01 4.53
C PRO A 123 26.10 -14.80 3.62
N PRO A 124 27.17 -14.04 3.88
CA PRO A 124 27.60 -13.01 2.96
C PRO A 124 28.09 -13.62 1.64
N LEU A 125 27.86 -12.91 0.52
CA LEU A 125 28.29 -13.32 -0.80
C LEU A 125 29.58 -12.61 -1.22
N ALA A 126 30.54 -13.36 -1.78
CA ALA A 126 31.83 -12.78 -2.18
C ALA A 126 31.68 -11.75 -3.33
N ILE A 127 30.66 -11.90 -4.16
CA ILE A 127 30.37 -11.00 -5.29
C ILE A 127 29.70 -9.71 -4.85
N ASP A 128 29.07 -9.71 -3.67
CA ASP A 128 28.31 -8.61 -3.13
C ASP A 128 28.99 -8.05 -1.88
N PRO A 129 29.71 -6.91 -1.99
CA PRO A 129 30.43 -6.31 -0.85
C PRO A 129 29.53 -5.83 0.29
N THR A 130 28.27 -5.46 -0.01
CA THR A 130 27.34 -4.93 1.01
C THR A 130 26.83 -6.04 1.91
N SER A 131 26.60 -7.24 1.38
CA SER A 131 26.21 -8.41 2.18
C SER A 131 27.25 -8.81 3.24
N GLN A 132 28.50 -8.34 3.13
CA GLN A 132 29.59 -8.68 4.03
C GLN A 132 29.62 -7.84 5.34
N GLN A 133 28.72 -6.88 5.52
CA GLN A 133 28.68 -5.99 6.69
C GLN A 133 27.98 -6.61 7.91
N THR A 134 28.32 -7.84 8.24
CA THR A 134 27.67 -8.67 9.25
C THR A 134 27.73 -8.10 10.67
N ALA A 135 28.67 -7.20 10.96
CA ALA A 135 28.80 -6.58 12.27
C ALA A 135 27.73 -5.52 12.57
N GLU A 136 27.12 -4.94 11.51
CA GLU A 136 26.11 -3.89 11.63
C GLU A 136 24.69 -4.44 11.38
N GLN A 137 24.58 -5.61 10.77
CA GLN A 137 23.29 -6.25 10.48
C GLN A 137 22.61 -6.73 11.76
N LEU A 138 21.32 -6.43 11.91
CA LEU A 138 20.50 -7.18 12.85
C LEU A 138 20.37 -8.63 12.36
N PRO A 139 20.51 -9.62 13.24
CA PRO A 139 20.28 -11.01 12.85
C PRO A 139 18.82 -11.23 12.43
N THR A 140 18.55 -12.39 11.82
CA THR A 140 17.20 -12.77 11.37
C THR A 140 16.26 -12.92 12.57
N TYR A 141 15.17 -12.14 12.62
CA TYR A 141 14.18 -12.16 13.70
C TYR A 141 12.85 -11.52 13.25
N ASN A 142 11.82 -11.67 14.08
CA ASN A 142 10.60 -10.90 13.97
C ASN A 142 10.51 -9.91 15.14
N ALA A 143 10.44 -8.62 14.85
CA ALA A 143 10.22 -7.59 15.85
C ALA A 143 8.84 -7.73 16.50
N TYR A 144 8.73 -7.37 17.77
CA TYR A 144 7.51 -7.49 18.60
C TYR A 144 7.03 -8.91 18.84
N SER A 145 7.87 -9.90 18.56
CA SER A 145 7.65 -11.25 19.07
C SER A 145 7.78 -11.27 20.59
N LYS A 146 6.82 -11.89 21.28
CA LYS A 146 6.95 -12.14 22.72
C LYS A 146 8.17 -13.00 23.02
N ASP A 147 8.83 -12.72 24.14
CA ASP A 147 9.88 -13.61 24.69
C ASP A 147 9.29 -14.96 25.06
N GLY A 148 10.01 -16.05 24.77
CA GLY A 148 9.60 -17.39 25.14
C GLY A 148 10.71 -18.41 24.98
N ASP A 149 10.54 -19.52 25.75
CA ASP A 149 11.41 -20.70 25.72
C ASP A 149 10.47 -21.93 25.81
N VAL A 150 10.18 -22.55 24.66
CA VAL A 150 9.14 -23.56 24.54
C VAL A 150 9.65 -24.81 23.80
N THR A 151 9.22 -25.98 24.30
CA THR A 151 9.49 -27.27 23.65
C THR A 151 8.16 -27.98 23.40
N ALA A 152 7.85 -28.26 22.13
CA ALA A 152 6.55 -28.82 21.75
C ALA A 152 6.61 -29.61 20.42
N PRO A 153 5.57 -30.44 20.13
CA PRO A 153 5.41 -31.02 18.79
C PRO A 153 5.29 -29.95 17.72
N LEU A 154 5.73 -30.27 16.49
CA LEU A 154 5.66 -29.36 15.34
C LEU A 154 4.45 -29.69 14.45
N VAL A 155 3.69 -28.68 14.03
CA VAL A 155 2.55 -28.80 13.11
C VAL A 155 2.71 -27.80 11.97
N TYR A 156 2.56 -28.25 10.72
CA TYR A 156 2.56 -27.40 9.54
C TYR A 156 1.14 -26.85 9.28
N VAL A 157 1.04 -25.55 9.10
CA VAL A 157 -0.24 -24.83 9.00
C VAL A 157 -0.39 -24.01 7.71
N ASN A 158 0.27 -24.40 6.62
CA ASN A 158 0.23 -23.68 5.35
C ASN A 158 0.60 -22.21 5.51
N TYR A 159 -0.27 -21.26 5.14
CA TYR A 159 -0.06 -19.83 5.36
C TYR A 159 -0.46 -19.36 6.78
N GLY A 160 -1.07 -20.22 7.59
CA GLY A 160 -1.49 -19.91 8.96
C GLY A 160 -2.61 -18.87 9.04
N VAL A 161 -3.48 -18.81 8.05
CA VAL A 161 -4.70 -18.00 8.02
C VAL A 161 -5.90 -18.79 8.54
N ARG A 162 -7.02 -18.15 8.83
CA ARG A 162 -8.21 -18.79 9.42
C ARG A 162 -8.66 -20.04 8.66
N ASP A 163 -8.76 -19.97 7.34
CA ASP A 163 -9.20 -21.10 6.50
C ASP A 163 -8.27 -22.32 6.62
N ASP A 164 -6.97 -22.10 6.89
CA ASP A 164 -6.03 -23.19 7.09
C ASP A 164 -6.31 -23.95 8.40
N TYR A 165 -6.72 -23.23 9.45
CA TYR A 165 -7.10 -23.88 10.72
C TYR A 165 -8.43 -24.63 10.62
N GLU A 166 -9.41 -24.11 9.87
CA GLU A 166 -10.61 -24.88 9.54
C GLU A 166 -10.25 -26.16 8.79
N GLN A 167 -9.34 -26.12 7.82
CA GLN A 167 -8.88 -27.31 7.12
C GLN A 167 -8.20 -28.31 8.06
N LEU A 168 -7.38 -27.86 9.03
CA LEU A 168 -6.80 -28.73 10.06
C LEU A 168 -7.87 -29.42 10.90
N ASP A 169 -8.92 -28.67 11.28
CA ASP A 169 -10.07 -29.26 12.02
C ASP A 169 -10.75 -30.36 11.21
N ARG A 170 -10.93 -30.20 9.88
CA ARG A 170 -11.44 -31.24 8.96
C ARG A 170 -10.53 -32.47 8.96
N MET A 171 -9.21 -32.27 9.04
CA MET A 171 -8.24 -33.35 9.11
C MET A 171 -8.15 -33.95 10.54
N GLY A 172 -8.86 -33.38 11.51
CA GLY A 172 -8.82 -33.80 12.92
C GLY A 172 -7.46 -33.58 13.57
N VAL A 173 -6.76 -32.51 13.16
CA VAL A 173 -5.44 -32.09 13.67
C VAL A 173 -5.62 -30.86 14.53
N SER A 174 -5.11 -30.87 15.76
CA SER A 174 -5.12 -29.74 16.68
C SER A 174 -3.70 -29.17 16.83
N VAL A 175 -3.60 -27.85 16.88
CA VAL A 175 -2.35 -27.15 17.17
C VAL A 175 -2.19 -26.79 18.64
N LYS A 176 -3.18 -27.12 19.48
CA LYS A 176 -3.16 -26.81 20.92
C LYS A 176 -1.91 -27.40 21.59
N GLY A 177 -1.10 -26.55 22.19
CA GLY A 177 0.15 -26.94 22.83
C GLY A 177 1.28 -27.31 21.86
N ALA A 178 1.12 -27.04 20.57
CA ALA A 178 2.15 -27.28 19.55
C ALA A 178 2.89 -25.98 19.18
N ILE A 179 4.06 -26.09 18.58
CA ILE A 179 4.69 -25.03 17.78
C ILE A 179 4.17 -25.20 16.35
N VAL A 180 3.74 -24.10 15.72
CA VAL A 180 3.32 -24.15 14.32
C VAL A 180 4.47 -23.67 13.41
N ILE A 181 4.52 -24.20 12.19
CA ILE A 181 5.35 -23.68 11.11
C ILE A 181 4.46 -23.27 9.94
N ALA A 182 4.54 -21.97 9.57
CA ALA A 182 3.73 -21.35 8.52
C ALA A 182 4.62 -20.81 7.40
N ARG A 183 4.06 -20.71 6.17
CA ARG A 183 4.70 -20.00 5.06
C ARG A 183 4.40 -18.50 5.14
N TYR A 184 5.32 -17.66 4.64
CA TYR A 184 4.99 -16.28 4.28
C TYR A 184 3.95 -16.25 3.15
N GLY A 185 3.20 -15.16 3.04
CA GLY A 185 2.09 -15.02 2.08
C GLY A 185 0.71 -15.29 2.70
N GLY A 186 -0.34 -15.09 1.92
CA GLY A 186 -1.73 -15.28 2.32
C GLY A 186 -2.32 -14.16 3.20
N ALA A 187 -1.51 -13.53 4.05
CA ALA A 187 -1.86 -12.39 4.90
C ALA A 187 -0.60 -11.74 5.47
N TRP A 188 -0.76 -10.62 6.16
CA TRP A 188 0.28 -10.00 6.99
C TRP A 188 0.94 -11.04 7.92
N ARG A 189 2.25 -10.91 8.11
CA ARG A 189 3.01 -11.91 8.88
C ARG A 189 2.58 -12.01 10.35
N GLY A 190 2.12 -10.92 10.95
CA GLY A 190 1.59 -10.88 12.32
C GLY A 190 0.29 -11.68 12.52
N ILE A 191 -0.49 -11.90 11.46
CA ILE A 191 -1.71 -12.72 11.52
C ILE A 191 -1.39 -14.18 11.83
N LYS A 192 -0.25 -14.69 11.39
CA LYS A 192 0.14 -16.09 11.60
C LYS A 192 0.28 -16.47 13.08
N PRO A 193 1.06 -15.75 13.92
CA PRO A 193 1.11 -16.00 15.36
C PRO A 193 -0.21 -15.64 16.08
N LYS A 194 -0.96 -14.63 15.63
CA LYS A 194 -2.27 -14.28 16.16
C LYS A 194 -3.21 -15.46 16.08
N VAL A 195 -3.49 -15.94 14.88
CA VAL A 195 -4.42 -17.05 14.65
C VAL A 195 -3.90 -18.35 15.29
N ALA A 196 -2.58 -18.60 15.26
CA ALA A 196 -1.99 -19.75 15.95
C ALA A 196 -2.27 -19.72 17.47
N ALA A 197 -2.09 -18.56 18.11
CA ALA A 197 -2.35 -18.37 19.53
C ALA A 197 -3.83 -18.54 19.88
N GLU A 198 -4.74 -18.02 19.07
CA GLU A 198 -6.19 -18.21 19.22
C GLU A 198 -6.59 -19.70 19.21
N HIS A 199 -5.88 -20.52 18.44
CA HIS A 199 -6.06 -21.99 18.41
C HIS A 199 -5.22 -22.74 19.46
N GLY A 200 -4.53 -22.00 20.35
CA GLY A 200 -3.79 -22.56 21.48
C GLY A 200 -2.39 -23.07 21.18
N ALA A 201 -1.79 -22.68 20.07
CA ALA A 201 -0.37 -22.91 19.80
C ALA A 201 0.52 -22.17 20.83
N VAL A 202 1.74 -22.68 21.08
CA VAL A 202 2.67 -22.11 22.07
C VAL A 202 3.88 -21.43 21.44
N GLY A 203 4.02 -21.49 20.12
CA GLY A 203 5.06 -20.84 19.35
C GLY A 203 4.78 -20.89 17.86
N CYS A 204 5.38 -19.99 17.09
CA CYS A 204 5.21 -19.89 15.64
C CYS A 204 6.58 -19.74 14.96
N ILE A 205 6.80 -20.48 13.90
CA ILE A 205 7.93 -20.32 12.99
C ILE A 205 7.38 -19.93 11.63
N ILE A 206 8.00 -18.95 10.97
CA ILE A 206 7.59 -18.50 9.65
C ILE A 206 8.75 -18.70 8.68
N TYR A 207 8.48 -19.19 7.47
CA TYR A 207 9.51 -19.34 6.44
C TYR A 207 8.98 -18.94 5.06
N SER A 208 9.87 -18.48 4.19
CA SER A 208 9.56 -18.30 2.77
C SER A 208 9.68 -19.63 2.06
N ASP A 209 8.59 -20.17 1.48
CA ASP A 209 8.67 -21.37 0.66
C ASP A 209 9.23 -21.00 -0.72
N PRO A 210 10.15 -21.79 -1.30
CA PRO A 210 10.73 -21.48 -2.60
C PRO A 210 9.69 -21.46 -3.75
N ARG A 211 8.46 -21.90 -3.51
CA ARG A 211 7.33 -21.75 -4.43
C ARG A 211 6.87 -20.32 -4.56
N ASP A 212 7.01 -19.55 -3.49
CA ASP A 212 6.42 -18.20 -3.41
C ASP A 212 7.42 -17.10 -3.82
N ASP A 213 8.72 -17.26 -3.48
CA ASP A 213 9.75 -16.24 -3.76
C ASP A 213 11.16 -16.83 -4.04
N GLY A 214 11.31 -18.15 -4.23
CA GLY A 214 12.57 -18.82 -4.42
C GLY A 214 12.73 -19.49 -5.79
N PHE A 215 13.49 -20.59 -5.84
CA PHE A 215 13.91 -21.26 -7.07
C PHE A 215 12.77 -21.76 -7.98
N PHE A 216 11.56 -21.84 -7.48
CA PHE A 216 10.41 -22.26 -8.29
C PHE A 216 9.97 -21.14 -9.25
N GLU A 217 10.14 -19.89 -8.87
CA GLU A 217 9.83 -18.70 -9.68
C GLU A 217 10.93 -18.41 -10.71
N GLY A 218 12.19 -18.79 -10.41
CA GLY A 218 13.33 -18.58 -11.32
C GLY A 218 14.68 -18.83 -10.69
N GLN A 219 15.72 -18.31 -11.33
CA GLN A 219 17.07 -18.40 -10.77
C GLN A 219 17.19 -17.60 -9.48
N TYR A 220 17.80 -18.20 -8.46
CA TYR A 220 18.00 -17.53 -7.17
C TYR A 220 19.30 -16.71 -7.15
N PHE A 221 19.35 -15.75 -6.26
CA PHE A 221 20.50 -14.86 -6.07
C PHE A 221 21.75 -15.63 -5.61
N PRO A 222 22.96 -15.34 -6.18
CA PRO A 222 23.27 -14.18 -7.04
C PRO A 222 23.13 -14.42 -8.55
N ASP A 223 22.76 -15.61 -9.01
CA ASP A 223 22.62 -15.92 -10.44
C ASP A 223 21.30 -15.38 -11.03
N GLY A 224 20.34 -15.06 -10.20
CA GLY A 224 19.04 -14.47 -10.55
C GLY A 224 18.41 -13.73 -9.36
N PRO A 225 17.18 -13.21 -9.52
CA PRO A 225 16.61 -12.27 -8.55
C PRO A 225 15.94 -12.92 -7.34
N PHE A 226 15.71 -14.25 -7.34
CA PHE A 226 14.88 -14.90 -6.34
C PHE A 226 15.66 -15.31 -5.08
N ARG A 227 14.95 -15.60 -3.99
CA ARG A 227 15.51 -15.91 -2.67
C ARG A 227 16.40 -17.14 -2.70
N PRO A 228 17.66 -17.05 -2.22
CA PRO A 228 18.52 -18.21 -2.03
C PRO A 228 18.09 -19.03 -0.80
N SER A 229 18.61 -20.26 -0.68
CA SER A 229 18.21 -21.21 0.36
C SER A 229 18.42 -20.74 1.79
N ASP A 230 19.38 -19.87 2.02
CA ASP A 230 19.71 -19.33 3.33
C ASP A 230 19.10 -17.91 3.55
N GLY A 231 18.42 -17.33 2.54
CA GLY A 231 17.77 -16.03 2.65
C GLY A 231 16.56 -16.05 3.60
N VAL A 232 16.44 -15.05 4.46
CA VAL A 232 15.40 -14.97 5.48
C VAL A 232 14.66 -13.63 5.37
N GLN A 233 13.34 -13.66 5.33
CA GLN A 233 12.52 -12.46 5.48
C GLN A 233 12.43 -12.09 6.96
N ARG A 234 13.04 -10.97 7.35
CA ARG A 234 12.80 -10.31 8.65
C ARG A 234 11.40 -9.69 8.66
N GLY A 235 11.07 -8.99 9.70
CA GLY A 235 9.88 -8.14 9.71
C GLY A 235 9.20 -8.08 11.07
N SER A 236 8.32 -7.11 11.23
CA SER A 236 7.44 -6.97 12.39
C SER A 236 6.34 -8.03 12.37
N VAL A 237 5.99 -8.54 13.53
CA VAL A 237 4.79 -9.38 13.75
C VAL A 237 3.78 -8.69 14.68
N MET A 238 3.81 -7.36 14.72
CA MET A 238 2.79 -6.58 15.43
C MET A 238 1.38 -7.02 15.00
N ASP A 239 0.48 -7.03 15.96
CA ASP A 239 -0.95 -7.18 15.66
C ASP A 239 -1.52 -5.87 15.07
N THR A 240 -2.62 -5.95 14.38
CA THR A 240 -3.26 -4.88 13.61
C THR A 240 -4.23 -4.01 14.43
N ASP A 241 -4.07 -3.94 15.76
CA ASP A 241 -4.90 -3.08 16.61
C ASP A 241 -4.66 -1.58 16.35
N TYR A 242 -3.40 -1.21 16.16
CA TYR A 242 -2.93 0.14 15.79
C TYR A 242 -1.48 0.07 15.30
N PRO A 243 -1.02 0.96 14.41
CA PRO A 243 0.40 1.14 14.08
C PRO A 243 1.10 2.09 15.07
N GLY A 244 2.37 2.37 14.85
CA GLY A 244 3.16 3.26 15.69
C GLY A 244 3.74 2.58 16.93
N ASP A 245 4.22 3.38 17.87
CA ASP A 245 4.82 2.87 19.11
C ASP A 245 3.80 2.07 19.94
N PRO A 246 4.07 0.79 20.23
CA PRO A 246 3.18 -0.02 21.06
C PRO A 246 2.81 0.58 22.42
N LEU A 247 3.61 1.51 22.91
CA LEU A 247 3.46 2.08 24.24
C LEU A 247 2.76 3.43 24.30
N THR A 248 2.54 4.08 23.14
CA THR A 248 1.92 5.43 23.06
C THR A 248 0.75 5.53 22.06
N PRO A 249 -0.16 4.53 21.95
CA PRO A 249 -1.21 4.58 20.93
C PRO A 249 -2.08 5.85 21.03
N GLY A 250 -2.15 6.60 19.94
CA GLY A 250 -2.93 7.82 19.82
C GLY A 250 -2.27 9.09 20.36
N VAL A 251 -0.97 9.01 20.72
CA VAL A 251 -0.19 10.14 21.25
C VAL A 251 1.25 10.03 20.77
N GLY A 252 1.79 11.06 20.14
CA GLY A 252 3.17 11.05 19.65
C GLY A 252 4.18 10.64 20.73
N ALA A 253 5.08 9.70 20.39
CA ALA A 253 6.10 9.13 21.28
C ALA A 253 7.24 10.13 21.58
N THR A 254 6.89 11.34 22.01
CA THR A 254 7.87 12.34 22.43
C THR A 254 8.64 11.87 23.66
N LYS A 255 9.74 12.57 24.01
CA LYS A 255 10.58 12.20 25.16
C LYS A 255 9.79 12.09 26.47
N ASP A 256 8.81 12.97 26.65
CA ASP A 256 8.03 13.08 27.88
C ASP A 256 6.65 12.41 27.77
N ALA A 257 6.36 11.70 26.68
CA ALA A 257 5.09 11.00 26.48
C ALA A 257 4.84 9.96 27.58
N LYS A 258 3.58 9.87 27.99
CA LYS A 258 3.14 8.83 28.94
C LYS A 258 3.01 7.51 28.21
N ARG A 259 3.76 6.51 28.66
CA ARG A 259 3.81 5.18 28.06
C ARG A 259 3.03 4.13 28.83
N LEU A 260 2.44 3.21 28.10
CA LEU A 260 1.88 1.97 28.65
C LEU A 260 3.01 1.07 29.19
N ALA A 261 2.70 0.16 30.07
CA ALA A 261 3.60 -0.96 30.34
C ALA A 261 3.61 -1.91 29.14
N ILE A 262 4.75 -2.58 28.89
CA ILE A 262 4.87 -3.55 27.75
C ILE A 262 3.77 -4.62 27.81
N THR A 263 3.36 -5.03 29.00
CA THR A 263 2.30 -6.03 29.22
C THR A 263 0.88 -5.51 28.89
N GLU A 264 0.73 -4.22 28.68
CA GLU A 264 -0.54 -3.57 28.31
C GLU A 264 -0.62 -3.28 26.80
N ALA A 265 0.52 -3.37 26.10
CA ALA A 265 0.60 -3.18 24.65
C ALA A 265 -0.09 -4.32 23.91
N LYS A 266 -1.17 -4.03 23.18
CA LYS A 266 -2.00 -5.04 22.48
C LYS A 266 -1.33 -5.59 21.22
N THR A 267 -0.43 -4.82 20.63
CA THR A 267 0.19 -5.16 19.35
C THR A 267 1.39 -6.11 19.46
N ILE A 268 1.87 -6.40 20.69
CA ILE A 268 2.92 -7.40 20.93
C ILE A 268 2.30 -8.80 20.91
N THR A 269 2.91 -9.75 20.19
CA THR A 269 2.36 -11.12 20.09
C THR A 269 2.25 -11.82 21.44
N THR A 270 1.34 -12.79 21.54
CA THR A 270 1.12 -13.55 22.78
C THR A 270 1.94 -14.83 22.86
N ILE A 271 2.60 -15.25 21.77
CA ILE A 271 3.49 -16.41 21.65
C ILE A 271 4.83 -16.01 20.98
N PRO A 272 5.94 -16.72 21.23
CA PRO A 272 7.21 -16.47 20.56
C PRO A 272 7.13 -16.79 19.07
N VAL A 273 7.75 -15.93 18.25
CA VAL A 273 7.76 -16.02 16.78
C VAL A 273 9.19 -15.86 16.27
N LEU A 274 9.60 -16.68 15.28
CA LEU A 274 10.90 -16.55 14.65
C LEU A 274 10.84 -16.89 13.15
N PRO A 275 11.47 -16.08 12.27
CA PRO A 275 11.58 -16.39 10.86
C PRO A 275 12.81 -17.27 10.62
N ILE A 276 12.70 -18.20 9.67
CA ILE A 276 13.80 -19.05 9.22
C ILE A 276 13.88 -19.11 7.69
N SER A 277 15.04 -19.49 7.17
CA SER A 277 15.22 -19.77 5.74
C SER A 277 14.51 -21.06 5.32
N TYR A 278 14.25 -21.23 4.02
CA TYR A 278 13.73 -22.52 3.56
C TYR A 278 14.77 -23.65 3.63
N GLY A 279 16.06 -23.34 3.64
CA GLY A 279 17.12 -24.28 3.92
C GLY A 279 17.04 -24.85 5.34
N ASP A 280 16.75 -23.98 6.33
CA ASP A 280 16.52 -24.38 7.72
C ASP A 280 15.14 -25.05 7.92
N ALA A 281 14.12 -24.64 7.15
CA ALA A 281 12.77 -25.23 7.23
C ALA A 281 12.71 -26.66 6.67
N GLN A 282 13.50 -26.98 5.64
CA GLN A 282 13.45 -28.28 4.96
C GLN A 282 13.64 -29.47 5.89
N PRO A 283 14.67 -29.54 6.78
CA PRO A 283 14.82 -30.65 7.72
C PRO A 283 13.67 -30.72 8.76
N LEU A 284 13.12 -29.58 9.16
CA LEU A 284 11.98 -29.52 10.08
C LEU A 284 10.74 -30.12 9.44
N LEU A 285 10.38 -29.67 8.23
CA LEU A 285 9.23 -30.14 7.47
C LEU A 285 9.34 -31.64 7.10
N ALA A 286 10.55 -32.10 6.76
CA ALA A 286 10.80 -33.52 6.49
C ALA A 286 10.57 -34.44 7.71
N ALA A 287 10.72 -33.88 8.93
CA ALA A 287 10.57 -34.62 10.19
C ALA A 287 9.12 -34.68 10.69
N ILE A 288 8.19 -33.84 10.18
CA ILE A 288 6.85 -33.70 10.75
C ILE A 288 6.05 -35.00 10.73
N GLY A 289 5.92 -35.68 9.62
CA GLY A 289 5.12 -36.93 9.50
C GLY A 289 3.60 -36.68 9.67
N GLY A 290 2.86 -37.75 9.92
CA GLY A 290 1.39 -37.70 10.02
C GLY A 290 0.69 -37.72 8.65
N GLN A 291 -0.47 -37.07 8.54
CA GLN A 291 -1.22 -37.01 7.27
C GLN A 291 -0.51 -36.13 6.26
N VAL A 292 -0.57 -36.55 4.99
CA VAL A 292 -0.10 -35.73 3.86
C VAL A 292 -1.05 -34.53 3.70
N VAL A 293 -0.46 -33.36 3.43
CA VAL A 293 -1.22 -32.13 3.22
C VAL A 293 -2.15 -32.20 2.00
N PRO A 294 -3.20 -31.36 1.94
CA PRO A 294 -3.94 -31.10 0.70
C PRO A 294 -3.00 -30.64 -0.42
N GLU A 295 -3.36 -30.91 -1.67
CA GLU A 295 -2.53 -30.53 -2.82
C GLU A 295 -2.24 -29.02 -2.88
N SER A 296 -3.22 -28.20 -2.52
CA SER A 296 -3.09 -26.73 -2.46
C SER A 296 -2.10 -26.21 -1.40
N TRP A 297 -1.72 -27.06 -0.43
CA TRP A 297 -0.77 -26.71 0.63
C TRP A 297 0.68 -27.09 0.31
N ARG A 298 0.91 -27.75 -0.82
CA ARG A 298 2.27 -28.16 -1.21
C ARG A 298 3.09 -26.94 -1.59
N GLY A 299 4.27 -26.82 -0.97
CA GLY A 299 5.32 -25.93 -1.41
C GLY A 299 6.18 -26.54 -2.52
N ALA A 300 7.36 -25.97 -2.75
CA ALA A 300 8.30 -26.42 -3.78
C ALA A 300 9.53 -27.16 -3.22
N LEU A 301 9.65 -27.36 -1.91
CA LEU A 301 10.75 -28.14 -1.35
C LEU A 301 10.66 -29.61 -1.79
N PRO A 302 11.80 -30.30 -2.04
CA PRO A 302 11.83 -31.66 -2.54
C PRO A 302 11.53 -32.71 -1.43
N LEU A 303 10.33 -32.61 -0.83
CA LEU A 303 9.83 -33.48 0.23
C LEU A 303 8.33 -33.72 0.11
N THR A 304 7.83 -34.72 0.84
CA THR A 304 6.39 -34.88 1.03
C THR A 304 5.96 -34.04 2.23
N TYR A 305 5.10 -33.04 1.99
CA TYR A 305 4.57 -32.19 3.07
C TYR A 305 3.54 -32.94 3.91
N HIS A 306 3.69 -32.90 5.22
CA HIS A 306 2.79 -33.51 6.20
C HIS A 306 2.30 -32.46 7.18
N VAL A 307 1.07 -32.59 7.69
CA VAL A 307 0.53 -31.64 8.65
C VAL A 307 1.02 -31.88 10.09
N GLY A 308 1.33 -33.12 10.47
CA GLY A 308 1.61 -33.46 11.88
C GLY A 308 0.34 -33.71 12.71
N PRO A 309 0.42 -33.66 14.07
CA PRO A 309 1.68 -33.86 14.76
C PRO A 309 2.24 -35.26 14.48
N GLY A 310 3.55 -35.32 14.29
CA GLY A 310 4.30 -36.54 14.07
C GLY A 310 5.41 -36.71 15.11
N PRO A 311 6.53 -37.32 14.77
CA PRO A 311 7.65 -37.48 15.68
C PRO A 311 8.43 -36.19 15.92
N ALA A 312 8.20 -35.13 15.12
CA ALA A 312 8.97 -33.89 15.23
C ALA A 312 8.66 -33.16 16.55
N LYS A 313 9.71 -32.95 17.34
CA LYS A 313 9.66 -32.16 18.58
C LYS A 313 10.69 -31.05 18.50
N LEU A 314 10.26 -29.83 18.68
CA LEU A 314 11.04 -28.62 18.48
C LEU A 314 11.24 -27.89 19.78
N HIS A 315 12.44 -27.28 19.96
CA HIS A 315 12.75 -26.31 20.99
C HIS A 315 12.94 -24.95 20.31
N LEU A 316 12.15 -23.99 20.73
CA LEU A 316 12.14 -22.60 20.24
C LEU A 316 12.47 -21.64 21.39
N VAL A 317 13.51 -20.84 21.23
CA VAL A 317 13.85 -19.76 22.17
C VAL A 317 13.87 -18.42 21.41
N VAL A 318 13.15 -17.46 21.94
CA VAL A 318 13.16 -16.06 21.49
C VAL A 318 13.28 -15.17 22.70
N LYS A 319 14.32 -14.34 22.75
CA LYS A 319 14.46 -13.29 23.77
C LYS A 319 14.97 -12.02 23.12
N SER A 320 14.39 -10.90 23.47
CA SER A 320 14.71 -9.58 22.92
C SER A 320 15.22 -8.62 23.99
N ASN A 321 15.98 -7.62 23.56
CA ASN A 321 16.21 -6.42 24.32
C ASN A 321 15.05 -5.47 24.02
N TRP A 322 14.28 -5.13 25.02
CA TRP A 322 13.10 -4.27 24.93
C TRP A 322 13.47 -2.83 25.26
N ASP A 323 14.25 -2.21 24.38
CA ASP A 323 14.77 -0.87 24.55
C ASP A 323 13.94 0.16 23.80
N THR A 324 13.83 1.36 24.35
CA THR A 324 13.38 2.55 23.62
C THR A 324 14.52 3.09 22.78
N LYS A 325 14.28 3.35 21.50
CA LYS A 325 15.25 3.91 20.55
C LYS A 325 14.77 5.26 20.03
N PRO A 326 15.67 6.20 19.75
CA PRO A 326 15.31 7.39 18.98
C PRO A 326 15.09 7.02 17.52
N ILE A 327 14.11 7.67 16.88
CA ILE A 327 13.90 7.73 15.44
C ILE A 327 13.98 9.17 14.96
N TYR A 328 14.33 9.37 13.68
CA TYR A 328 14.76 10.66 13.14
C TYR A 328 14.00 11.02 11.86
N ASP A 329 12.79 11.56 11.99
CA ASP A 329 12.01 12.02 10.85
C ASP A 329 12.58 13.33 10.29
N VAL A 330 12.92 13.34 8.99
CA VAL A 330 13.40 14.55 8.32
C VAL A 330 12.24 15.28 7.68
N ILE A 331 11.94 16.46 8.15
CA ILE A 331 10.84 17.31 7.68
C ILE A 331 11.40 18.53 6.96
N ALA A 332 11.09 18.68 5.67
CA ALA A 332 11.63 19.72 4.81
C ALA A 332 10.50 20.53 4.14
N LYS A 333 10.50 21.86 4.26
CA LYS A 333 9.38 22.72 3.92
C LYS A 333 9.75 23.82 2.93
N ILE A 334 8.87 24.04 1.94
CA ILE A 334 8.83 25.25 1.11
C ILE A 334 7.54 26.00 1.46
N SER A 335 7.65 27.21 2.00
CA SER A 335 6.48 28.02 2.35
C SER A 335 5.69 28.47 1.11
N GLY A 336 4.38 28.32 1.16
CA GLY A 336 3.48 28.79 0.12
C GLY A 336 3.45 30.31 -0.02
N SER A 337 3.25 30.79 -1.23
CA SER A 337 3.24 32.20 -1.57
C SER A 337 1.85 32.88 -1.50
N ASP A 338 0.77 32.09 -1.54
CA ASP A 338 -0.63 32.60 -1.56
C ASP A 338 -1.51 32.03 -0.43
N THR A 339 -1.40 30.72 -0.18
CA THR A 339 -2.13 29.98 0.86
C THR A 339 -1.18 29.11 1.67
N PRO A 340 -0.23 29.73 2.42
CA PRO A 340 0.81 28.99 3.16
C PRO A 340 0.26 28.11 4.27
N GLU A 341 -0.98 28.32 4.69
CA GLU A 341 -1.70 27.48 5.65
C GLU A 341 -2.21 26.16 5.05
N GLN A 342 -2.17 25.94 3.74
CA GLN A 342 -2.54 24.69 3.09
C GLN A 342 -1.29 23.88 2.75
N TRP A 343 -1.23 22.61 3.19
CA TRP A 343 -0.04 21.77 3.10
C TRP A 343 -0.22 20.62 2.12
N VAL A 344 0.65 20.54 1.13
CA VAL A 344 0.83 19.38 0.25
C VAL A 344 2.02 18.60 0.79
N ILE A 345 1.80 17.38 1.25
CA ILE A 345 2.80 16.57 1.95
C ILE A 345 3.21 15.41 1.04
N ARG A 346 4.51 15.17 0.93
CA ARG A 346 5.13 14.10 0.14
C ARG A 346 6.10 13.33 1.02
N GLY A 347 6.00 12.00 1.09
CA GLY A 347 6.86 11.22 1.97
C GLY A 347 7.26 9.86 1.41
N ASN A 348 8.30 9.31 2.02
CA ASN A 348 8.82 7.96 1.90
C ASN A 348 9.62 7.65 3.16
N HIS A 349 9.72 6.39 3.55
CA HIS A 349 10.59 6.05 4.68
C HIS A 349 12.06 5.88 4.26
N HIS A 350 12.96 5.84 5.25
CA HIS A 350 14.38 5.73 5.02
C HIS A 350 15.10 4.70 5.90
N ASP A 351 14.41 4.15 6.91
CA ASP A 351 14.91 2.98 7.64
C ASP A 351 14.71 1.71 6.83
N ALA A 352 15.50 0.69 7.12
CA ALA A 352 15.40 -0.61 6.47
C ALA A 352 15.74 -1.75 7.43
N TRP A 353 15.27 -2.97 7.18
CA TRP A 353 15.70 -4.13 7.97
C TRP A 353 17.18 -4.40 7.86
N VAL A 354 17.80 -4.12 6.73
CA VAL A 354 19.23 -4.25 6.50
C VAL A 354 19.73 -3.08 5.63
N ASN A 355 20.08 -3.32 4.36
CA ASN A 355 20.58 -2.30 3.43
C ASN A 355 19.47 -1.62 2.62
N GLY A 356 18.35 -2.29 2.37
CA GLY A 356 17.12 -1.72 1.86
C GLY A 356 17.23 -0.95 0.55
N ALA A 357 17.95 -1.48 -0.44
CA ALA A 357 18.13 -0.76 -1.70
C ALA A 357 16.85 -0.68 -2.51
N GLU A 358 16.05 -1.76 -2.55
CA GLU A 358 14.71 -1.75 -3.10
C GLU A 358 13.72 -1.13 -2.10
N ASP A 359 13.72 -1.63 -0.88
CA ASP A 359 12.81 -1.29 0.21
C ASP A 359 13.56 -0.63 1.39
N PRO A 360 13.50 0.72 1.51
CA PRO A 360 12.71 1.71 0.76
C PRO A 360 13.56 2.69 -0.09
N VAL A 361 14.86 2.49 -0.18
CA VAL A 361 15.77 3.51 -0.74
C VAL A 361 15.43 3.87 -2.17
N SER A 362 14.86 2.94 -2.97
CA SER A 362 14.44 3.20 -4.34
C SER A 362 13.37 4.31 -4.45
N GLY A 363 12.41 4.32 -3.53
CA GLY A 363 11.42 5.41 -3.44
C GLY A 363 12.00 6.67 -2.82
N MET A 364 12.83 6.53 -1.76
CA MET A 364 13.42 7.69 -1.07
C MET A 364 14.36 8.49 -1.97
N THR A 365 15.14 7.84 -2.83
CA THR A 365 15.99 8.54 -3.81
C THR A 365 15.15 9.34 -4.81
N SER A 366 13.98 8.81 -5.20
CA SER A 366 13.04 9.53 -6.05
C SER A 366 12.51 10.79 -5.39
N VAL A 367 12.17 10.74 -4.10
CA VAL A 367 11.73 11.88 -3.28
C VAL A 367 12.83 12.95 -3.15
N LEU A 368 14.07 12.55 -2.92
CA LEU A 368 15.21 13.47 -2.87
C LEU A 368 15.46 14.15 -4.22
N GLU A 369 15.29 13.42 -5.32
CA GLU A 369 15.49 13.96 -6.66
C GLU A 369 14.36 14.90 -7.06
N GLU A 370 13.10 14.62 -6.62
CA GLU A 370 11.98 15.56 -6.70
C GLU A 370 12.32 16.87 -6.00
N ALA A 371 12.78 16.81 -4.75
CA ALA A 371 13.14 17.98 -3.97
C ALA A 371 14.30 18.78 -4.60
N ARG A 372 15.31 18.10 -5.13
CA ARG A 372 16.40 18.74 -5.87
C ARG A 372 15.87 19.48 -7.11
N ALA A 373 14.99 18.86 -7.85
CA ALA A 373 14.41 19.45 -9.05
C ALA A 373 13.54 20.68 -8.73
N LEU A 374 12.74 20.64 -7.66
CA LEU A 374 11.99 21.80 -7.19
C LEU A 374 12.92 22.92 -6.71
N GLY A 375 14.04 22.57 -6.05
CA GLY A 375 15.07 23.54 -5.69
C GLY A 375 15.67 24.26 -6.89
N GLU A 376 15.87 23.57 -8.00
CA GLU A 376 16.34 24.19 -9.27
C GLU A 376 15.24 25.09 -9.89
N LEU A 377 13.96 24.73 -9.78
CA LEU A 377 12.86 25.60 -10.23
C LEU A 377 12.74 26.86 -9.35
N MET A 378 12.92 26.75 -8.03
CA MET A 378 12.93 27.91 -7.13
C MET A 378 14.01 28.92 -7.51
N LYS A 379 15.21 28.48 -7.89
CA LYS A 379 16.30 29.32 -8.40
C LYS A 379 15.90 30.04 -9.70
N GLN A 380 14.97 29.45 -10.49
CA GLN A 380 14.43 30.05 -11.72
C GLN A 380 13.19 30.93 -11.48
N GLY A 381 12.72 31.03 -10.22
CA GLY A 381 11.63 31.91 -9.82
C GLY A 381 10.28 31.22 -9.60
N TRP A 382 10.19 29.88 -9.69
CA TRP A 382 9.00 29.13 -9.29
C TRP A 382 8.78 29.26 -7.77
N LYS A 383 7.52 29.43 -7.37
CA LYS A 383 7.09 29.47 -5.97
C LYS A 383 5.74 28.77 -5.87
N PRO A 384 5.59 27.78 -5.01
CA PRO A 384 4.29 27.13 -4.82
C PRO A 384 3.28 28.10 -4.21
N LYS A 385 2.00 27.98 -4.55
CA LYS A 385 0.93 28.74 -3.88
C LYS A 385 0.68 28.22 -2.48
N ARG A 386 0.67 26.88 -2.31
CA ARG A 386 0.53 26.16 -1.03
C ARG A 386 1.90 25.77 -0.50
N THR A 387 1.98 25.59 0.80
CA THR A 387 3.18 25.01 1.43
C THR A 387 3.37 23.57 0.98
N VAL A 388 4.60 23.26 0.56
CA VAL A 388 5.02 21.89 0.22
C VAL A 388 5.91 21.35 1.33
N ILE A 389 5.63 20.16 1.82
CA ILE A 389 6.39 19.47 2.88
C ILE A 389 6.86 18.13 2.33
N TYR A 390 8.18 17.92 2.33
CA TYR A 390 8.80 16.63 2.06
C TYR A 390 9.20 15.98 3.37
N CYS A 391 8.90 14.69 3.49
CA CYS A 391 9.16 13.91 4.70
C CYS A 391 10.00 12.67 4.34
N ALA A 392 11.05 12.42 5.11
CA ALA A 392 11.74 11.12 5.14
C ALA A 392 11.47 10.50 6.51
N TRP A 393 10.63 9.46 6.54
CA TRP A 393 10.17 8.82 7.75
C TRP A 393 11.16 7.78 8.23
N ASP A 394 11.31 7.66 9.54
CA ASP A 394 12.14 6.64 10.19
C ASP A 394 11.25 5.63 10.92
N GLY A 395 11.62 4.36 10.89
CA GLY A 395 10.93 3.33 11.64
C GLY A 395 9.61 2.86 11.01
N GLU A 396 9.46 2.94 9.70
CA GLU A 396 8.33 2.33 8.98
C GLU A 396 8.29 0.83 9.19
N GLU A 397 9.42 0.17 8.95
CA GLU A 397 9.60 -1.28 8.90
C GLU A 397 9.13 -2.03 10.15
N PRO A 398 9.35 -1.54 11.37
CA PRO A 398 8.81 -2.19 12.55
C PRO A 398 7.33 -1.96 12.79
N GLY A 399 6.69 -0.98 12.15
CA GLY A 399 5.26 -0.74 12.31
C GLY A 399 4.82 0.70 12.11
N LEU A 400 5.29 1.38 11.05
CA LEU A 400 4.94 2.76 10.70
C LEU A 400 5.23 3.76 11.84
N LEU A 401 6.38 3.61 12.54
CA LEU A 401 6.60 4.34 13.79
C LEU A 401 6.67 5.85 13.54
N GLY A 402 7.60 6.35 12.70
CA GLY A 402 7.84 7.78 12.53
C GLY A 402 6.62 8.52 11.99
N SER A 403 6.05 8.04 10.90
CA SER A 403 4.87 8.67 10.30
C SER A 403 3.67 8.68 11.25
N THR A 404 3.46 7.61 12.05
CA THR A 404 2.38 7.55 13.02
C THR A 404 2.61 8.54 14.16
N GLU A 405 3.79 8.52 14.77
CA GLU A 405 4.10 9.41 15.88
C GLU A 405 4.03 10.89 15.48
N TRP A 406 4.47 11.19 14.24
CA TRP A 406 4.37 12.55 13.71
C TRP A 406 2.91 12.96 13.46
N VAL A 407 2.09 12.08 12.90
CA VAL A 407 0.64 12.35 12.67
C VAL A 407 -0.10 12.52 14.00
N GLU A 408 0.21 11.72 15.01
CA GLU A 408 -0.41 11.82 16.33
C GLU A 408 -0.01 13.11 17.06
N GLU A 409 1.26 13.53 16.98
CA GLU A 409 1.75 14.78 17.57
C GLU A 409 1.16 16.01 16.87
N HIS A 410 1.09 16.00 15.52
CA HIS A 410 0.62 17.12 14.70
C HIS A 410 -0.85 17.02 14.28
N GLY A 411 -1.64 16.15 14.91
CA GLY A 411 -3.02 15.87 14.49
C GLY A 411 -3.92 17.11 14.38
N ALA A 412 -3.77 18.08 15.29
CA ALA A 412 -4.54 19.32 15.27
C ALA A 412 -4.17 20.20 14.05
N GLU A 413 -2.88 20.30 13.72
CA GLU A 413 -2.38 21.08 12.58
C GLU A 413 -2.78 20.39 11.25
N LEU A 414 -2.61 19.08 11.17
CA LEU A 414 -3.01 18.28 10.00
C LEU A 414 -4.51 18.43 9.70
N ASN A 415 -5.34 18.41 10.73
CA ASN A 415 -6.77 18.59 10.56
C ASN A 415 -7.14 19.95 9.95
N GLN A 416 -6.35 21.00 10.23
CA GLN A 416 -6.58 22.35 9.72
C GLN A 416 -5.92 22.60 8.37
N HIS A 417 -4.75 22.03 8.12
CA HIS A 417 -3.84 22.47 7.07
C HIS A 417 -3.57 21.43 5.98
N ALA A 418 -3.57 20.12 6.29
CA ALA A 418 -3.18 19.10 5.33
C ALA A 418 -4.21 18.96 4.20
N VAL A 419 -3.75 19.13 2.97
CA VAL A 419 -4.55 18.98 1.73
C VAL A 419 -4.51 17.55 1.25
N VAL A 420 -3.30 17.00 1.15
CA VAL A 420 -3.02 15.67 0.60
C VAL A 420 -1.70 15.15 1.15
N TYR A 421 -1.61 13.85 1.34
CA TYR A 421 -0.37 13.12 1.53
C TYR A 421 -0.10 12.22 0.32
N ILE A 422 1.07 12.34 -0.30
CA ILE A 422 1.49 11.52 -1.43
C ILE A 422 2.66 10.66 -0.98
N ASN A 423 2.46 9.36 -0.94
CA ASN A 423 3.43 8.35 -0.53
C ASN A 423 4.12 7.71 -1.75
N SER A 424 5.33 7.32 -1.57
CA SER A 424 5.98 6.20 -2.24
C SER A 424 6.69 5.36 -1.20
N ASP A 425 7.15 4.20 -1.61
CA ASP A 425 7.85 3.23 -0.79
C ASP A 425 8.91 2.59 -1.68
N SER A 426 8.84 1.31 -1.93
CA SER A 426 9.68 0.63 -2.92
C SER A 426 9.28 1.00 -4.35
N ASN A 427 10.28 1.04 -5.26
CA ASN A 427 10.08 1.28 -6.67
C ASN A 427 11.02 0.40 -7.51
N SER A 428 10.51 -0.13 -8.60
CA SER A 428 11.26 -1.03 -9.46
C SER A 428 10.82 -0.92 -10.91
N ARG A 429 11.43 -1.70 -11.82
CA ARG A 429 11.09 -1.71 -13.23
C ARG A 429 9.68 -2.26 -13.46
N GLY A 430 8.85 -1.56 -14.24
CA GLY A 430 7.56 -2.09 -14.67
C GLY A 430 6.45 -1.08 -14.90
N PHE A 431 5.29 -1.38 -14.39
CA PHE A 431 4.07 -0.63 -14.65
C PHE A 431 3.72 0.28 -13.48
N LEU A 432 3.15 1.43 -13.81
CA LEU A 432 2.56 2.30 -12.80
C LEU A 432 1.51 1.56 -11.97
N PHE A 433 1.61 1.66 -10.66
CA PHE A 433 0.54 1.42 -9.72
C PHE A 433 0.20 2.71 -8.97
N ALA A 434 -1.07 2.86 -8.63
CA ALA A 434 -1.56 3.93 -7.77
C ALA A 434 -2.72 3.41 -6.94
N SER A 435 -2.73 3.77 -5.67
CA SER A 435 -3.80 3.46 -4.71
C SER A 435 -4.04 4.67 -3.81
N GLY A 436 -5.25 4.82 -3.27
CA GLY A 436 -5.52 5.93 -2.36
C GLY A 436 -6.96 6.42 -2.35
N SER A 437 -7.12 7.64 -1.90
CA SER A 437 -8.40 8.35 -1.89
C SER A 437 -8.94 8.54 -3.30
N HIS A 438 -10.10 7.97 -3.58
CA HIS A 438 -10.67 7.96 -4.93
C HIS A 438 -11.11 9.35 -5.42
N THR A 439 -11.13 10.36 -4.55
CA THR A 439 -11.27 11.77 -4.94
C THR A 439 -10.07 12.28 -5.73
N LEU A 440 -8.91 11.62 -5.63
CA LEU A 440 -7.65 11.92 -6.33
C LEU A 440 -7.45 11.11 -7.62
N GLU A 441 -8.36 10.17 -7.93
CA GLU A 441 -8.21 9.24 -9.06
C GLU A 441 -8.03 9.96 -10.40
N HIS A 442 -8.85 10.98 -10.67
CA HIS A 442 -8.74 11.76 -11.90
C HIS A 442 -7.44 12.55 -11.98
N MET A 443 -7.04 13.18 -10.88
CA MET A 443 -5.80 13.96 -10.78
C MET A 443 -4.57 13.12 -11.09
N ILE A 444 -4.40 11.97 -10.43
CA ILE A 444 -3.22 11.12 -10.67
C ILE A 444 -3.20 10.50 -12.07
N ASN A 445 -4.37 10.15 -12.63
CA ASN A 445 -4.47 9.72 -14.03
C ASN A 445 -4.07 10.83 -15.00
N SER A 446 -4.45 12.09 -14.72
CA SER A 446 -4.07 13.25 -15.51
C SER A 446 -2.55 13.47 -15.50
N VAL A 447 -1.92 13.40 -14.32
CA VAL A 447 -0.45 13.45 -14.19
C VAL A 447 0.21 12.31 -14.95
N ALA A 448 -0.29 11.09 -14.80
CA ALA A 448 0.28 9.90 -15.46
C ALA A 448 0.19 9.92 -17.00
N ARG A 449 -0.70 10.74 -17.57
CA ARG A 449 -0.75 10.99 -19.03
C ARG A 449 0.36 11.92 -19.51
N ASP A 450 0.93 12.74 -18.62
CA ASP A 450 1.99 13.68 -18.94
C ASP A 450 3.40 13.12 -18.73
N VAL A 451 3.53 11.93 -18.10
CA VAL A 451 4.79 11.22 -17.89
C VAL A 451 4.93 10.09 -18.91
N GLN A 452 6.07 10.04 -19.59
CA GLN A 452 6.38 8.98 -20.56
C GLN A 452 6.98 7.77 -19.85
N ASP A 453 6.52 6.59 -20.25
CA ASP A 453 7.16 5.34 -19.88
C ASP A 453 8.55 5.23 -20.51
N PRO A 454 9.59 4.91 -19.73
CA PRO A 454 10.98 4.96 -20.22
C PRO A 454 11.27 4.01 -21.39
N GLU A 455 10.61 2.86 -21.42
CA GLU A 455 10.93 1.77 -22.36
C GLU A 455 10.02 1.74 -23.59
N THR A 456 8.73 2.06 -23.43
CA THR A 456 7.73 1.85 -24.50
C THR A 456 7.38 3.12 -25.28
N LYS A 457 7.75 4.29 -24.78
CA LYS A 457 7.38 5.63 -25.33
C LYS A 457 5.86 5.90 -25.28
N LEU A 458 5.09 5.05 -24.63
CA LEU A 458 3.71 5.35 -24.25
C LEU A 458 3.73 6.27 -23.01
N THR A 459 2.58 6.84 -22.66
CA THR A 459 2.46 7.41 -21.31
C THR A 459 2.36 6.29 -20.27
N VAL A 460 2.84 6.53 -19.05
CA VAL A 460 2.78 5.51 -17.98
C VAL A 460 1.34 5.10 -17.70
N GLN A 461 0.38 6.03 -17.79
CA GLN A 461 -1.06 5.73 -17.70
C GLN A 461 -1.50 4.77 -18.81
N ARG A 462 -1.12 5.04 -20.07
CA ARG A 462 -1.54 4.20 -21.21
C ARG A 462 -0.94 2.80 -21.13
N ARG A 463 0.31 2.67 -20.73
CA ARG A 463 0.95 1.37 -20.53
C ARG A 463 0.26 0.54 -19.45
N ALA A 464 -0.05 1.15 -18.31
CA ALA A 464 -0.79 0.50 -17.22
C ALA A 464 -2.22 0.10 -17.67
N GLN A 465 -2.89 0.95 -18.45
CA GLN A 465 -4.21 0.66 -19.03
C GLN A 465 -4.17 -0.59 -19.92
N LEU A 466 -3.21 -0.67 -20.83
CA LEU A 466 -3.05 -1.81 -21.74
C LEU A 466 -2.78 -3.11 -20.96
N ARG A 467 -1.96 -3.05 -19.88
CA ARG A 467 -1.73 -4.21 -18.98
C ARG A 467 -3.04 -4.68 -18.34
N ARG A 468 -3.86 -3.76 -17.81
CA ARG A 468 -5.17 -4.11 -17.22
C ARG A 468 -6.10 -4.77 -18.23
N ILE A 469 -6.21 -4.21 -19.44
CA ILE A 469 -7.02 -4.81 -20.52
C ILE A 469 -6.53 -6.23 -20.83
N GLY A 470 -5.21 -6.44 -20.90
CA GLY A 470 -4.60 -7.75 -21.19
C GLY A 470 -4.82 -8.79 -20.07
N ARG A 471 -4.84 -8.36 -18.81
CA ARG A 471 -5.00 -9.25 -17.64
C ARG A 471 -6.47 -9.48 -17.25
N ALA A 472 -7.39 -8.65 -17.70
CA ALA A 472 -8.81 -8.75 -17.35
C ALA A 472 -9.42 -10.07 -17.85
N GLN A 473 -9.97 -10.87 -16.93
CA GLN A 473 -10.59 -12.16 -17.22
C GLN A 473 -12.06 -11.99 -17.67
N LYS A 474 -12.77 -11.02 -17.08
CA LYS A 474 -14.17 -10.77 -17.37
C LYS A 474 -14.32 -9.65 -18.41
N PRO A 475 -15.36 -9.70 -19.28
CA PRO A 475 -15.66 -8.63 -20.23
C PRO A 475 -15.86 -7.25 -19.56
N ASP A 476 -16.57 -7.21 -18.44
CA ASP A 476 -16.89 -5.97 -17.73
C ASP A 476 -15.62 -5.30 -17.18
N ASP A 477 -14.70 -6.06 -16.58
CA ASP A 477 -13.40 -5.56 -16.09
C ASP A 477 -12.56 -4.99 -17.25
N ARG A 478 -12.70 -5.60 -18.45
CA ARG A 478 -12.01 -5.14 -19.66
C ARG A 478 -12.58 -3.84 -20.19
N GLU A 479 -13.91 -3.67 -20.13
CA GLU A 479 -14.56 -2.40 -20.50
C GLU A 479 -14.25 -1.31 -19.48
N GLU A 480 -14.25 -1.62 -18.18
CA GLU A 480 -13.81 -0.67 -17.15
C GLU A 480 -12.37 -0.20 -17.41
N ALA A 481 -11.46 -1.11 -17.73
CA ALA A 481 -10.08 -0.77 -18.05
C ALA A 481 -9.91 0.09 -19.31
N ARG A 482 -10.90 0.16 -20.20
CA ARG A 482 -10.92 1.05 -21.38
C ARG A 482 -11.38 2.46 -21.06
N GLY A 483 -11.83 2.72 -19.86
CA GLY A 483 -12.23 4.05 -19.40
C GLY A 483 -11.13 5.09 -19.57
N ALA A 484 -11.51 6.37 -19.53
CA ALA A 484 -10.55 7.48 -19.62
C ALA A 484 -9.54 7.47 -18.48
N ASP A 485 -10.01 7.18 -17.27
CA ASP A 485 -9.19 7.03 -16.07
C ASP A 485 -9.11 5.57 -15.64
N LEU A 486 -7.95 5.16 -15.18
CA LEU A 486 -7.77 3.90 -14.50
C LEU A 486 -8.22 4.05 -13.06
N ARG A 487 -9.06 3.15 -12.60
CA ARG A 487 -9.42 3.09 -11.20
C ARG A 487 -8.19 2.78 -10.35
N ILE A 488 -7.95 3.58 -9.31
CA ILE A 488 -6.89 3.31 -8.35
C ILE A 488 -7.35 2.28 -7.30
N GLY A 489 -6.40 1.66 -6.59
CA GLY A 489 -6.67 0.75 -5.48
C GLY A 489 -7.11 1.49 -4.22
N ALA A 490 -7.72 0.79 -3.28
CA ALA A 490 -7.85 1.28 -1.90
C ALA A 490 -6.56 1.01 -1.11
N LEU A 491 -6.35 1.73 -0.01
CA LEU A 491 -5.18 1.61 0.87
C LEU A 491 -5.56 0.92 2.19
N GLY A 492 -4.68 0.02 2.66
CA GLY A 492 -4.67 -0.55 4.01
C GLY A 492 -3.61 0.12 4.88
N ASP A 493 -2.69 -0.68 5.48
CA ASP A 493 -1.60 -0.18 6.34
C ASP A 493 -0.20 -0.61 5.86
N GLY A 494 -0.02 -0.83 4.60
CA GLY A 494 1.25 -1.33 4.05
C GLY A 494 2.34 -0.28 3.87
N SER A 495 2.19 0.98 4.29
CA SER A 495 3.21 2.02 4.34
C SER A 495 2.69 3.30 5.03
N ASP A 496 3.51 4.36 5.09
CA ASP A 496 3.34 5.63 5.83
C ASP A 496 2.09 6.46 5.48
N TYR A 497 1.31 6.07 4.49
CA TYR A 497 0.02 6.72 4.19
C TYR A 497 -1.06 6.38 5.23
N ALA A 498 -0.93 5.27 5.95
CA ALA A 498 -1.97 4.78 6.84
C ALA A 498 -2.35 5.77 7.97
N PRO A 499 -1.41 6.36 8.74
CA PRO A 499 -1.78 7.32 9.77
C PRO A 499 -2.43 8.57 9.19
N PHE A 500 -2.05 9.03 8.01
CA PHE A 500 -2.66 10.17 7.34
C PHE A 500 -4.11 9.89 6.94
N LEU A 501 -4.35 8.74 6.27
CA LEU A 501 -5.67 8.37 5.77
C LEU A 501 -6.59 7.87 6.88
N ASP A 502 -6.15 6.86 7.63
CA ASP A 502 -7.02 6.09 8.51
C ASP A 502 -7.22 6.73 9.88
N HIS A 503 -6.27 7.57 10.34
CA HIS A 503 -6.33 8.26 11.63
C HIS A 503 -6.63 9.76 11.52
N ALA A 504 -5.97 10.48 10.61
CA ALA A 504 -6.13 11.94 10.45
C ALA A 504 -7.17 12.32 9.38
N GLY A 505 -7.61 11.41 8.50
CA GLY A 505 -8.57 11.70 7.42
C GLY A 505 -8.00 12.64 6.36
N VAL A 506 -6.71 12.60 6.13
CA VAL A 506 -6.05 13.32 5.05
C VAL A 506 -6.12 12.49 3.78
N ALA A 507 -6.61 13.08 2.70
CA ALA A 507 -6.61 12.41 1.40
C ALA A 507 -5.20 11.93 1.04
N ALA A 508 -5.03 10.66 0.72
CA ALA A 508 -3.73 10.05 0.52
C ALA A 508 -3.61 9.29 -0.81
N LEU A 509 -2.40 9.25 -1.35
CA LEU A 509 -2.02 8.42 -2.49
C LEU A 509 -0.77 7.62 -2.15
N ASN A 510 -0.67 6.39 -2.65
CA ASN A 510 0.57 5.62 -2.76
C ASN A 510 0.85 5.34 -4.23
N ILE A 511 2.05 5.71 -4.72
CA ILE A 511 2.43 5.65 -6.14
C ILE A 511 3.80 4.99 -6.32
N GLY A 512 3.97 4.24 -7.40
CA GLY A 512 5.24 3.60 -7.75
C GLY A 512 5.16 2.81 -9.05
N PHE A 513 6.27 2.16 -9.39
CA PHE A 513 6.39 1.27 -10.53
C PHE A 513 6.83 -0.13 -10.09
N GLY A 514 6.45 -1.16 -10.84
CA GLY A 514 6.86 -2.53 -10.55
C GLY A 514 6.18 -3.59 -11.43
N GLY A 515 6.56 -4.86 -11.17
CA GLY A 515 5.94 -6.04 -11.78
C GLY A 515 6.53 -6.46 -13.12
N GLU A 516 7.78 -6.09 -13.41
CA GLU A 516 8.64 -6.63 -14.48
C GLU A 516 10.05 -6.99 -13.99
N SER A 517 10.39 -6.65 -12.75
CA SER A 517 11.61 -7.04 -12.05
C SER A 517 11.25 -7.68 -10.71
N ASP A 518 10.46 -8.76 -10.75
CA ASP A 518 10.11 -9.50 -9.54
C ASP A 518 11.35 -10.22 -8.97
N GLY A 519 11.43 -10.34 -7.65
CA GLY A 519 12.52 -11.01 -6.94
C GLY A 519 12.09 -11.55 -5.59
N GLY A 520 12.99 -12.22 -4.90
CA GLY A 520 12.71 -12.85 -3.61
C GLY A 520 13.65 -12.39 -2.49
N ILE A 521 14.20 -11.17 -2.58
CA ILE A 521 15.21 -10.69 -1.60
C ILE A 521 14.59 -9.84 -0.48
N TYR A 522 13.30 -9.57 -0.53
CA TYR A 522 12.56 -8.73 0.40
C TYR A 522 12.92 -9.02 1.86
N HIS A 523 13.35 -7.97 2.61
CA HIS A 523 13.74 -8.01 4.01
C HIS A 523 14.91 -8.96 4.36
N SER A 524 15.76 -9.31 3.37
CA SER A 524 16.99 -10.08 3.57
C SER A 524 18.23 -9.21 3.48
N ILE A 525 19.41 -9.76 3.81
CA ILE A 525 20.67 -9.04 3.59
C ILE A 525 20.99 -8.81 2.12
N TYR A 526 20.24 -9.43 1.22
CA TYR A 526 20.42 -9.36 -0.22
C TYR A 526 19.59 -8.28 -0.89
N ASP A 527 18.72 -7.56 -0.15
CA ASP A 527 18.15 -6.29 -0.60
C ASP A 527 19.21 -5.19 -0.49
N ASP A 528 20.03 -5.09 -1.51
CA ASP A 528 21.18 -4.21 -1.54
C ASP A 528 21.43 -3.61 -2.93
N PHE A 529 22.38 -2.68 -3.00
CA PHE A 529 22.72 -1.98 -4.22
C PHE A 529 23.19 -2.91 -5.35
N TYR A 530 23.85 -4.04 -5.02
CA TYR A 530 24.27 -5.01 -6.03
C TYR A 530 23.05 -5.67 -6.68
N TRP A 531 22.12 -6.19 -5.87
CA TRP A 531 20.90 -6.80 -6.40
C TRP A 531 20.10 -5.80 -7.25
N TYR A 532 19.86 -4.60 -6.74
CA TYR A 532 19.03 -3.60 -7.41
C TYR A 532 19.60 -3.20 -8.77
N THR A 533 20.91 -3.01 -8.87
CA THR A 533 21.59 -2.65 -10.12
C THR A 533 21.75 -3.79 -11.12
N HIS A 534 21.41 -5.04 -10.75
CA HIS A 534 21.47 -6.19 -11.65
C HIS A 534 20.07 -6.72 -12.00
N PHE A 535 19.09 -6.59 -11.13
CA PHE A 535 17.77 -7.22 -11.30
C PHE A 535 16.60 -6.24 -11.11
N GLY A 536 16.77 -5.10 -10.46
CA GLY A 536 15.76 -4.06 -10.26
C GLY A 536 15.62 -3.10 -11.44
N ASP A 537 15.60 -1.79 -11.16
CA ASP A 537 15.68 -0.74 -12.20
C ASP A 537 17.14 -0.42 -12.50
N THR A 538 17.81 -1.29 -13.26
CA THR A 538 19.27 -1.28 -13.51
C THR A 538 19.81 0.03 -14.07
N GLU A 539 18.99 0.80 -14.78
CA GLU A 539 19.32 2.07 -15.41
C GLU A 539 18.72 3.29 -14.69
N PHE A 540 18.02 3.09 -13.56
CA PHE A 540 17.38 4.14 -12.77
C PHE A 540 16.37 4.99 -13.54
N VAL A 541 15.75 4.43 -14.56
CA VAL A 541 14.82 5.14 -15.44
C VAL A 541 13.39 5.12 -14.89
N TYR A 542 13.01 4.09 -14.14
CA TYR A 542 11.71 4.03 -13.44
C TYR A 542 11.73 4.83 -12.15
N GLU A 543 12.86 4.91 -11.43
CA GLU A 543 13.01 5.87 -10.34
C GLU A 543 12.89 7.32 -10.85
N ARG A 544 13.52 7.63 -12.00
CA ARG A 544 13.32 8.92 -12.66
C ARG A 544 11.86 9.14 -13.03
N ALA A 545 11.18 8.13 -13.56
CA ALA A 545 9.75 8.23 -13.89
C ALA A 545 8.89 8.46 -12.64
N LEU A 546 9.24 7.84 -11.50
CA LEU A 546 8.60 8.09 -10.23
C LEU A 546 8.82 9.52 -9.76
N SER A 547 10.06 10.03 -9.84
CA SER A 547 10.37 11.43 -9.52
C SER A 547 9.57 12.39 -10.40
N GLN A 548 9.45 12.10 -11.70
CA GLN A 548 8.65 12.90 -12.63
C GLN A 548 7.16 12.87 -12.28
N LEU A 549 6.62 11.72 -11.92
CA LEU A 549 5.21 11.53 -11.55
C LEU A 549 4.89 12.20 -10.21
N GLY A 550 5.65 11.89 -9.15
CA GLY A 550 5.45 12.38 -7.81
C GLY A 550 5.57 13.90 -7.72
N GLY A 551 6.66 14.45 -8.23
CA GLY A 551 6.88 15.89 -8.20
C GLY A 551 5.88 16.67 -9.08
N THR A 552 5.43 16.12 -10.23
CA THR A 552 4.35 16.73 -11.01
C THR A 552 3.02 16.71 -10.23
N ALA A 553 2.73 15.63 -9.49
CA ALA A 553 1.54 15.56 -8.65
C ALA A 553 1.60 16.59 -7.50
N VAL A 554 2.76 16.73 -6.86
CA VAL A 554 3.01 17.75 -5.82
C VAL A 554 2.78 19.17 -6.36
N MET A 555 3.39 19.51 -7.50
CA MET A 555 3.23 20.83 -8.14
C MET A 555 1.77 21.10 -8.47
N ARG A 556 1.08 20.13 -9.09
CA ARG A 556 -0.33 20.26 -9.49
C ARG A 556 -1.27 20.47 -8.31
N MET A 557 -1.00 19.85 -7.18
CA MET A 557 -1.76 20.10 -5.94
C MET A 557 -1.37 21.41 -5.26
N ALA A 558 -0.08 21.77 -5.34
CA ALA A 558 0.43 23.00 -4.70
C ALA A 558 -0.04 24.28 -5.41
N ASP A 559 -0.16 24.26 -6.75
CA ASP A 559 -0.38 25.45 -7.56
C ASP A 559 -1.81 25.60 -8.10
N ALA A 560 -2.69 24.60 -7.89
CA ALA A 560 -4.08 24.65 -8.34
C ALA A 560 -4.83 25.88 -7.75
N ASP A 561 -5.60 26.59 -8.58
CA ASP A 561 -6.51 27.65 -8.14
C ASP A 561 -7.67 27.07 -7.33
N VAL A 562 -8.21 25.95 -7.80
CA VAL A 562 -9.18 25.11 -7.08
C VAL A 562 -8.62 23.68 -7.02
N LEU A 563 -8.60 23.09 -5.84
CA LEU A 563 -8.07 21.75 -5.63
C LEU A 563 -8.75 20.73 -6.57
N PRO A 564 -8.00 19.92 -7.32
CA PRO A 564 -8.54 19.02 -8.35
C PRO A 564 -9.08 17.69 -7.75
N PHE A 565 -9.89 17.79 -6.71
CA PHE A 565 -10.63 16.66 -6.16
C PHE A 565 -11.87 16.35 -7.01
N ASP A 566 -12.07 15.08 -7.37
CA ASP A 566 -13.28 14.60 -8.05
C ASP A 566 -14.09 13.64 -7.16
N PRO A 567 -15.12 14.15 -6.44
CA PRO A 567 -16.00 13.31 -5.65
C PRO A 567 -16.76 12.25 -6.46
N SER A 568 -16.84 12.37 -7.80
CA SER A 568 -17.60 11.40 -8.61
C SER A 568 -16.92 10.04 -8.67
N GLY A 569 -15.58 9.99 -8.77
CA GLY A 569 -14.81 8.74 -8.72
C GLY A 569 -15.00 8.02 -7.39
N SER A 570 -14.93 8.78 -6.28
CA SER A 570 -15.16 8.26 -4.93
C SER A 570 -16.59 7.73 -4.75
N ALA A 571 -17.61 8.49 -5.18
CA ALA A 571 -19.02 8.05 -5.06
C ALA A 571 -19.31 6.76 -5.84
N ASP A 572 -18.77 6.62 -7.05
CA ASP A 572 -18.93 5.43 -7.87
C ASP A 572 -18.22 4.22 -7.24
N THR A 573 -17.06 4.43 -6.63
CA THR A 573 -16.30 3.38 -5.93
C THR A 573 -17.01 2.92 -4.66
N VAL A 574 -17.49 3.83 -3.82
CA VAL A 574 -18.24 3.47 -2.60
C VAL A 574 -19.55 2.73 -2.96
N LYS A 575 -20.22 3.13 -4.03
CA LYS A 575 -21.39 2.40 -4.55
C LYS A 575 -21.06 0.95 -4.90
N ARG A 576 -19.89 0.72 -5.52
CA ARG A 576 -19.39 -0.64 -5.81
C ARG A 576 -19.14 -1.42 -4.53
N TYR A 577 -18.48 -0.83 -3.52
CA TYR A 577 -18.23 -1.48 -2.24
C TYR A 577 -19.51 -1.94 -1.53
N VAL A 578 -20.56 -1.12 -1.54
CA VAL A 578 -21.87 -1.51 -1.01
C VAL A 578 -22.49 -2.68 -1.80
N SER A 579 -22.31 -2.68 -3.11
CA SER A 579 -22.78 -3.79 -3.97
C SER A 579 -22.02 -5.08 -3.70
N GLU A 580 -20.71 -4.99 -3.46
CA GLU A 580 -19.85 -6.11 -3.08
C GLU A 580 -20.27 -6.71 -1.73
N LEU A 581 -20.50 -5.89 -0.69
CA LEU A 581 -21.00 -6.36 0.61
C LEU A 581 -22.30 -7.16 0.50
N LYS A 582 -23.23 -6.69 -0.33
CA LYS A 582 -24.50 -7.40 -0.58
C LYS A 582 -24.27 -8.73 -1.29
N ALA A 583 -23.36 -8.77 -2.26
CA ALA A 583 -23.00 -9.98 -2.97
C ALA A 583 -22.30 -10.99 -2.04
N GLU A 584 -21.39 -10.53 -1.17
CA GLU A 584 -20.69 -11.35 -0.18
C GLU A 584 -21.65 -11.98 0.83
N LEU A 585 -22.60 -11.18 1.36
CA LEU A 585 -23.62 -11.72 2.27
C LEU A 585 -24.42 -12.83 1.59
N LYS A 586 -24.87 -12.57 0.35
CA LYS A 586 -25.62 -13.56 -0.43
C LYS A 586 -24.80 -14.82 -0.69
N GLU A 587 -23.54 -14.68 -1.08
CA GLU A 587 -22.64 -15.80 -1.32
C GLU A 587 -22.44 -16.62 -0.01
N LYS A 588 -22.22 -15.96 1.14
CA LYS A 588 -22.08 -16.63 2.44
C LYS A 588 -23.35 -17.39 2.81
N GLN A 589 -24.55 -16.79 2.61
CA GLN A 589 -25.83 -17.46 2.83
C GLN A 589 -25.98 -18.70 1.93
N ASP A 590 -25.69 -18.57 0.64
CA ASP A 590 -25.79 -19.67 -0.32
C ASP A 590 -24.78 -20.80 0.02
N LYS A 591 -23.54 -20.47 0.40
CA LYS A 591 -22.53 -21.43 0.83
C LYS A 591 -22.94 -22.19 2.10
N VAL A 592 -23.43 -21.49 3.12
CA VAL A 592 -23.87 -22.12 4.39
C VAL A 592 -25.08 -23.03 4.12
N ARG A 593 -26.02 -22.58 3.31
CA ARG A 593 -27.21 -23.38 2.95
C ARG A 593 -26.81 -24.65 2.21
N GLU A 594 -25.95 -24.56 1.22
CA GLU A 594 -25.48 -25.73 0.45
C GLU A 594 -24.65 -26.67 1.33
N ARG A 595 -23.72 -26.16 2.13
CA ARG A 595 -22.94 -26.95 3.09
C ARG A 595 -23.85 -27.73 4.05
N ASN A 596 -24.86 -27.08 4.61
CA ASN A 596 -25.81 -27.73 5.54
C ASN A 596 -26.61 -28.83 4.82
N ARG A 597 -26.98 -28.62 3.56
CA ARG A 597 -27.65 -29.63 2.74
C ARG A 597 -26.73 -30.82 2.44
N GLU A 598 -25.50 -30.57 2.05
CA GLU A 598 -24.49 -31.63 1.83
C GLU A 598 -24.21 -32.46 3.09
N ILE A 599 -24.24 -31.82 4.28
CA ILE A 599 -24.15 -32.49 5.57
C ILE A 599 -25.36 -33.42 5.78
N GLU A 600 -26.60 -32.95 5.50
CA GLU A 600 -27.82 -33.73 5.62
C GLU A 600 -27.86 -34.90 4.66
N GLU A 601 -27.38 -34.73 3.46
CA GLU A 601 -27.28 -35.77 2.42
C GLU A 601 -26.13 -36.75 2.69
N GLY A 602 -25.22 -36.46 3.65
CA GLY A 602 -24.07 -37.30 4.01
C GLY A 602 -22.94 -37.26 3.00
N VAL A 603 -22.89 -36.25 2.15
CA VAL A 603 -21.89 -36.10 1.09
C VAL A 603 -20.48 -36.14 1.66
N PHE A 604 -20.20 -35.34 2.68
CA PHE A 604 -18.86 -35.27 3.29
C PHE A 604 -18.37 -36.60 3.86
N THR A 605 -19.28 -37.41 4.41
CA THR A 605 -18.92 -38.73 4.95
C THR A 605 -18.75 -39.76 3.82
N ALA A 606 -19.62 -39.73 2.82
CA ALA A 606 -19.60 -40.70 1.73
C ALA A 606 -18.42 -40.51 0.76
N THR A 607 -17.93 -39.27 0.60
CA THR A 607 -16.84 -38.91 -0.30
C THR A 607 -15.47 -38.90 0.39
N ALA A 608 -15.42 -38.90 1.72
CA ALA A 608 -14.19 -38.97 2.48
C ALA A 608 -13.47 -40.32 2.25
N ASP A 609 -12.13 -40.27 2.18
CA ASP A 609 -11.31 -41.46 2.13
C ASP A 609 -11.41 -42.23 3.46
N PRO A 610 -11.99 -43.45 3.51
CA PRO A 610 -12.18 -44.18 4.75
C PRO A 610 -10.86 -44.61 5.45
N GLN A 611 -9.73 -44.52 4.76
CA GLN A 611 -8.41 -44.80 5.33
C GLN A 611 -7.76 -43.59 5.99
N LYS A 612 -8.35 -42.40 5.82
CA LYS A 612 -7.88 -41.12 6.41
C LYS A 612 -8.80 -40.63 7.49
N LYS A 613 -8.22 -40.06 8.54
CA LYS A 613 -9.03 -39.33 9.52
C LYS A 613 -9.66 -38.13 8.87
N TYR A 614 -10.97 -38.01 8.98
CA TYR A 614 -11.75 -36.89 8.48
C TYR A 614 -12.87 -36.53 9.46
N VAL A 615 -13.04 -35.26 9.72
CA VAL A 615 -14.12 -34.71 10.57
C VAL A 615 -15.05 -33.89 9.66
N PRO A 616 -16.30 -34.32 9.46
CA PRO A 616 -17.26 -33.55 8.68
C PRO A 616 -17.46 -32.14 9.28
N PRO A 617 -17.73 -31.12 8.46
CA PRO A 617 -18.05 -29.80 8.97
C PRO A 617 -19.31 -29.86 9.85
N PRO A 618 -19.40 -29.05 10.93
CA PRO A 618 -20.65 -28.88 11.66
C PRO A 618 -21.66 -28.11 10.80
N LYS A 619 -22.96 -28.29 11.11
CA LYS A 619 -23.97 -27.38 10.57
C LYS A 619 -23.74 -25.98 11.12
N GLU A 620 -23.90 -24.99 10.27
CA GLU A 620 -23.80 -23.58 10.62
C GLU A 620 -25.18 -22.92 10.56
N GLN A 621 -25.35 -21.86 11.34
CA GLN A 621 -26.53 -21.02 11.24
C GLN A 621 -26.44 -20.19 9.96
N GLU A 622 -27.53 -20.19 9.15
CA GLU A 622 -27.58 -19.33 7.95
C GLU A 622 -27.48 -17.85 8.38
N PRO A 623 -26.61 -17.06 7.73
CA PRO A 623 -26.49 -15.63 7.99
C PRO A 623 -27.85 -14.92 7.87
N PRO A 624 -28.22 -14.03 8.82
CA PRO A 624 -29.47 -13.33 8.79
C PRO A 624 -29.51 -12.27 7.67
N TYR A 625 -30.66 -11.71 7.43
CA TYR A 625 -30.80 -10.50 6.60
C TYR A 625 -30.12 -9.32 7.33
N LEU A 626 -29.33 -8.53 6.57
CA LEU A 626 -28.77 -7.26 7.04
C LEU A 626 -29.48 -6.09 6.35
N ASN A 627 -29.67 -5.00 7.10
CA ASN A 627 -30.29 -3.79 6.59
C ASN A 627 -29.26 -2.86 5.93
N PHE A 628 -29.10 -2.96 4.63
CA PHE A 628 -28.21 -2.07 3.86
C PHE A 628 -28.86 -0.71 3.49
N ALA A 629 -30.11 -0.45 3.84
CA ALA A 629 -30.80 0.79 3.48
C ALA A 629 -30.06 2.09 3.93
N PRO A 630 -29.43 2.16 5.13
CA PRO A 630 -28.63 3.32 5.48
C PRO A 630 -27.48 3.60 4.51
N LEU A 631 -26.74 2.56 4.10
CA LEU A 631 -25.66 2.65 3.14
C LEU A 631 -26.17 3.04 1.75
N GLU A 632 -27.22 2.38 1.26
CA GLU A 632 -27.82 2.66 -0.06
C GLU A 632 -28.31 4.10 -0.16
N ASN A 633 -28.98 4.61 0.88
CA ASN A 633 -29.44 5.99 0.94
C ASN A 633 -28.27 6.98 0.96
N GLY A 634 -27.21 6.67 1.72
CA GLY A 634 -25.98 7.46 1.77
C GLY A 634 -25.27 7.53 0.43
N VAL A 635 -25.07 6.39 -0.22
CA VAL A 635 -24.47 6.28 -1.57
C VAL A 635 -25.29 7.06 -2.60
N GLU A 636 -26.61 6.96 -2.57
CA GLU A 636 -27.46 7.67 -3.52
C GLU A 636 -27.40 9.19 -3.32
N ALA A 637 -27.42 9.65 -2.05
CA ALA A 637 -27.27 11.06 -1.73
C ALA A 637 -25.89 11.57 -2.19
N TYR A 638 -24.81 10.84 -1.87
CA TYR A 638 -23.45 11.21 -2.27
C TYR A 638 -23.28 11.21 -3.80
N SER A 639 -23.80 10.23 -4.51
CA SER A 639 -23.75 10.18 -5.98
C SER A 639 -24.50 11.34 -6.64
N ARG A 640 -25.62 11.82 -6.05
CA ARG A 640 -26.33 13.02 -6.55
C ARG A 640 -25.51 14.28 -6.34
N ALA A 641 -24.94 14.47 -5.13
CA ALA A 641 -24.11 15.62 -4.80
C ALA A 641 -22.85 15.68 -5.67
N ALA A 642 -22.18 14.53 -5.87
CA ALA A 642 -20.99 14.41 -6.69
C ALA A 642 -21.25 14.77 -8.18
N ARG A 643 -22.36 14.32 -8.75
CA ARG A 643 -22.76 14.73 -10.11
C ARG A 643 -23.04 16.23 -10.22
N ARG A 644 -23.68 16.82 -9.21
CA ARG A 644 -23.91 18.28 -9.15
C ARG A 644 -22.59 19.03 -9.11
N TYR A 645 -21.66 18.61 -8.23
CA TYR A 645 -20.32 19.18 -8.13
C TYR A 645 -19.59 19.09 -9.48
N LYS A 646 -19.53 17.92 -10.09
CA LYS A 646 -18.86 17.72 -11.39
C LYS A 646 -19.40 18.65 -12.47
N THR A 647 -20.72 18.87 -12.49
CA THR A 647 -21.36 19.81 -13.43
C THR A 647 -20.96 21.26 -13.14
N ALA A 648 -20.92 21.66 -11.87
CA ALA A 648 -20.54 23.02 -11.47
C ALA A 648 -19.05 23.27 -11.74
N PHE A 649 -18.20 22.30 -11.44
CA PHE A 649 -16.76 22.36 -11.67
C PHE A 649 -16.41 22.44 -13.16
N ALA A 650 -17.10 21.68 -14.02
CA ALA A 650 -16.92 21.78 -15.46
C ALA A 650 -17.31 23.15 -16.02
N ARG A 651 -18.35 23.81 -15.46
CA ARG A 651 -18.72 25.18 -15.84
C ARG A 651 -17.66 26.20 -15.41
N LEU A 652 -16.98 25.96 -14.28
CA LEU A 652 -15.89 26.83 -13.85
C LEU A 652 -14.74 26.78 -14.88
N ALA A 653 -14.40 25.64 -15.43
CA ALA A 653 -13.36 25.48 -16.47
C ALA A 653 -13.69 26.30 -17.74
N ASP A 654 -14.97 26.45 -18.08
CA ASP A 654 -15.45 27.24 -19.24
C ASP A 654 -15.63 28.73 -18.93
N SER A 655 -15.39 29.19 -17.69
CA SER A 655 -15.66 30.56 -17.26
C SER A 655 -14.53 31.53 -17.61
N ASN A 656 -14.82 32.84 -17.51
CA ASN A 656 -13.83 33.90 -17.78
C ASN A 656 -12.87 34.10 -16.59
N SER A 657 -11.81 34.90 -16.79
CA SER A 657 -10.77 35.17 -15.79
C SER A 657 -11.31 35.78 -14.49
N THR A 658 -12.35 36.62 -14.57
CA THR A 658 -12.94 37.27 -13.38
C THR A 658 -13.53 36.25 -12.39
N VAL A 659 -14.06 35.13 -12.86
CA VAL A 659 -14.58 34.06 -12.02
C VAL A 659 -13.45 33.37 -11.25
N TRP A 660 -12.33 33.15 -11.92
CA TRP A 660 -11.15 32.51 -11.33
C TRP A 660 -10.42 33.40 -10.30
N GLU A 661 -10.67 34.73 -10.33
CA GLU A 661 -10.16 35.70 -9.35
C GLU A 661 -11.08 35.83 -8.13
N SER A 662 -12.19 35.10 -8.07
CA SER A 662 -13.17 35.18 -6.99
C SER A 662 -12.58 34.68 -5.66
N PRO A 663 -12.69 35.48 -4.57
CA PRO A 663 -12.19 35.05 -3.26
C PRO A 663 -12.96 33.89 -2.66
N GLU A 664 -14.18 33.63 -3.14
CA GLU A 664 -14.99 32.45 -2.74
C GLU A 664 -14.32 31.11 -3.12
N LEU A 665 -13.45 31.09 -4.14
CA LEU A 665 -12.71 29.89 -4.51
C LEU A 665 -11.75 29.45 -3.40
N LYS A 666 -11.19 30.37 -2.63
CA LYS A 666 -10.37 30.03 -1.44
C LYS A 666 -11.20 29.35 -0.35
N ALA A 667 -12.44 29.81 -0.12
CA ALA A 667 -13.35 29.15 0.83
C ALA A 667 -13.78 27.76 0.34
N ILE A 668 -13.97 27.59 -0.96
CA ILE A 668 -14.26 26.29 -1.58
C ILE A 668 -13.09 25.33 -1.36
N ASN A 669 -11.84 25.77 -1.53
CA ASN A 669 -10.66 24.94 -1.24
C ASN A 669 -10.63 24.46 0.22
N GLN A 670 -10.98 25.32 1.18
CA GLN A 670 -11.06 24.90 2.59
C GLN A 670 -12.12 23.81 2.82
N GLN A 671 -13.24 23.85 2.10
CA GLN A 671 -14.25 22.80 2.18
C GLN A 671 -13.80 21.51 1.45
N LEU A 672 -13.11 21.62 0.31
CA LEU A 672 -12.58 20.46 -0.41
C LEU A 672 -11.59 19.66 0.42
N ILE A 673 -10.75 20.33 1.22
CA ILE A 673 -9.83 19.68 2.17
C ILE A 673 -10.57 18.79 3.18
N LEU A 674 -11.81 19.14 3.54
CA LEU A 674 -12.61 18.39 4.50
C LEU A 674 -13.28 17.15 3.92
N THR A 675 -13.24 16.94 2.61
CA THR A 675 -13.98 15.85 1.97
C THR A 675 -13.55 14.45 2.44
N GLU A 676 -12.25 14.19 2.64
CA GLU A 676 -11.80 12.90 3.20
C GLU A 676 -12.16 12.80 4.69
N ARG A 677 -12.06 13.89 5.44
CA ARG A 677 -12.34 13.94 6.88
C ARG A 677 -13.80 13.64 7.23
N THR A 678 -14.74 13.86 6.31
CA THR A 678 -16.15 13.51 6.54
C THR A 678 -16.40 11.99 6.58
N PHE A 679 -15.46 11.18 6.10
CA PHE A 679 -15.52 9.72 6.24
C PHE A 679 -15.07 9.22 7.63
N MET A 680 -14.59 10.11 8.49
CA MET A 680 -14.10 9.78 9.83
C MET A 680 -15.21 9.78 10.88
N THR A 681 -15.00 8.97 11.92
CA THR A 681 -15.73 9.07 13.20
C THR A 681 -14.74 9.24 14.34
N THR A 682 -15.15 9.95 15.40
CA THR A 682 -14.31 10.16 16.59
C THR A 682 -14.08 8.87 17.36
N GLU A 683 -15.07 7.97 17.34
CA GLU A 683 -15.06 6.69 18.03
C GLU A 683 -14.17 5.65 17.33
N GLY A 684 -13.93 5.81 16.05
CA GLY A 684 -13.21 4.85 15.21
C GLY A 684 -13.98 3.53 15.03
N LEU A 685 -13.26 2.48 14.63
CA LEU A 685 -13.80 1.13 14.50
C LEU A 685 -13.98 0.48 15.88
N LYS A 686 -15.04 -0.29 16.07
CA LYS A 686 -15.49 -0.81 17.36
C LYS A 686 -14.39 -1.51 18.19
N GLU A 687 -13.58 -2.34 17.57
CA GLU A 687 -12.53 -3.10 18.25
C GLU A 687 -11.14 -2.47 18.09
N ARG A 688 -10.99 -1.57 17.10
CA ARG A 688 -9.75 -0.89 16.74
C ARG A 688 -9.99 0.63 16.62
N PRO A 689 -10.24 1.33 17.73
CA PRO A 689 -10.66 2.75 17.72
C PRO A 689 -9.61 3.72 17.17
N TRP A 690 -8.37 3.29 17.04
CA TRP A 690 -7.32 4.07 16.38
C TRP A 690 -7.64 4.32 14.90
N PHE A 691 -8.22 3.33 14.20
CA PHE A 691 -8.70 3.46 12.83
C PHE A 691 -10.04 4.18 12.82
N LYS A 692 -10.05 5.43 12.40
CA LYS A 692 -11.23 6.32 12.43
C LYS A 692 -11.99 6.35 11.12
N HIS A 693 -11.32 5.99 10.00
CA HIS A 693 -11.89 6.05 8.66
C HIS A 693 -12.92 4.94 8.45
N GLN A 694 -14.13 5.27 7.93
CA GLN A 694 -15.24 4.31 7.83
C GLN A 694 -15.35 3.64 6.45
N ILE A 695 -14.53 4.08 5.46
CA ILE A 695 -14.52 3.51 4.11
C ILE A 695 -13.30 2.61 3.90
N TYR A 696 -12.16 2.89 4.56
CA TYR A 696 -10.91 2.15 4.45
C TYR A 696 -10.38 1.80 5.84
N ALA A 697 -9.83 0.61 5.98
CA ALA A 697 -8.95 0.22 7.08
C ALA A 697 -8.17 -1.04 6.68
N PRO A 698 -7.01 -1.33 7.27
CA PRO A 698 -6.39 -2.65 7.15
C PRO A 698 -7.30 -3.71 7.78
N GLY A 699 -7.27 -4.92 7.25
CA GLY A 699 -8.11 -5.98 7.78
C GLY A 699 -7.57 -6.58 9.08
N ALA A 700 -8.42 -6.78 10.09
CA ALA A 700 -8.05 -7.36 11.37
C ALA A 700 -7.41 -8.76 11.28
N TYR A 701 -7.70 -9.50 10.20
CA TYR A 701 -7.16 -10.82 9.91
C TYR A 701 -6.48 -10.93 8.53
N THR A 702 -6.27 -9.80 7.86
CA THR A 702 -5.50 -9.74 6.61
C THR A 702 -4.30 -8.79 6.69
N GLY A 703 -4.30 -7.86 7.66
CA GLY A 703 -3.28 -6.84 7.81
C GLY A 703 -3.23 -5.94 6.58
N TYR A 704 -2.13 -5.89 5.84
CA TYR A 704 -1.92 -5.05 4.64
C TYR A 704 -3.12 -4.96 3.69
N GLY A 705 -3.88 -6.04 3.58
CA GLY A 705 -5.08 -6.09 2.74
C GLY A 705 -6.18 -5.20 3.28
N VAL A 706 -6.54 -4.16 2.52
CA VAL A 706 -7.60 -3.22 2.88
C VAL A 706 -8.95 -3.91 2.99
N LYS A 707 -9.71 -3.54 4.01
CA LYS A 707 -11.14 -3.79 4.13
C LYS A 707 -11.91 -2.52 3.82
N THR A 708 -12.80 -2.60 2.83
CA THR A 708 -13.66 -1.49 2.45
C THR A 708 -14.97 -1.56 3.21
N ILE A 709 -15.41 -0.43 3.76
CA ILE A 709 -16.51 -0.33 4.72
C ILE A 709 -16.29 -1.32 5.90
N PRO A 710 -15.14 -1.19 6.61
CA PRO A 710 -14.64 -2.21 7.53
C PRO A 710 -15.62 -2.55 8.64
N ALA A 711 -16.35 -1.56 9.19
CA ALA A 711 -17.34 -1.76 10.25
C ALA A 711 -18.48 -2.72 9.85
N VAL A 712 -18.69 -2.96 8.56
CA VAL A 712 -19.70 -3.92 8.08
C VAL A 712 -19.04 -5.21 7.63
N ARG A 713 -17.99 -5.11 6.77
CA ARG A 713 -17.34 -6.26 6.15
C ARG A 713 -16.71 -7.19 7.16
N GLU A 714 -15.91 -6.68 8.09
CA GLU A 714 -15.25 -7.50 9.11
C GLU A 714 -16.28 -8.17 10.05
N MET A 715 -17.32 -7.43 10.45
CA MET A 715 -18.36 -7.99 11.29
C MET A 715 -19.17 -9.10 10.58
N MET A 716 -19.35 -9.01 9.26
CA MET A 716 -19.94 -10.09 8.46
C MET A 716 -18.99 -11.30 8.35
N GLU A 717 -17.69 -11.08 8.21
CA GLU A 717 -16.67 -12.14 8.15
C GLU A 717 -16.57 -12.90 9.49
N GLU A 718 -16.81 -12.19 10.61
CA GLU A 718 -16.75 -12.73 11.97
C GLU A 718 -18.11 -13.21 12.52
N ASP A 719 -19.15 -13.26 11.71
CA ASP A 719 -20.51 -13.64 12.11
C ASP A 719 -21.14 -12.74 13.21
N LYS A 720 -20.61 -11.51 13.37
CA LYS A 720 -21.10 -10.49 14.33
C LYS A 720 -22.21 -9.65 13.70
N TRP A 721 -23.34 -10.27 13.35
CA TRP A 721 -24.41 -9.70 12.52
C TRP A 721 -25.05 -8.42 13.08
N ALA A 722 -25.24 -8.34 14.39
CA ALA A 722 -25.77 -7.13 15.04
C ALA A 722 -24.81 -5.94 14.92
N ASP A 723 -23.51 -6.20 14.97
CA ASP A 723 -22.48 -5.18 14.80
C ASP A 723 -22.37 -4.76 13.34
N ALA A 724 -22.54 -5.68 12.39
CA ALA A 724 -22.62 -5.37 10.97
C ALA A 724 -23.80 -4.43 10.63
N ASP A 725 -24.98 -4.67 11.21
CA ASP A 725 -26.14 -3.77 11.07
C ASP A 725 -25.85 -2.38 11.67
N ALA A 726 -25.23 -2.33 12.87
CA ALA A 726 -24.83 -1.06 13.49
C ALA A 726 -23.78 -0.32 12.63
N GLY A 727 -22.80 -1.04 12.10
CA GLY A 727 -21.80 -0.53 11.17
C GLY A 727 -22.41 0.08 9.90
N SER A 728 -23.48 -0.55 9.36
CA SER A 728 -24.23 -0.02 8.21
C SER A 728 -24.86 1.34 8.49
N VAL A 729 -25.37 1.56 9.71
CA VAL A 729 -25.93 2.85 10.16
C VAL A 729 -24.83 3.90 10.26
N VAL A 730 -23.68 3.57 10.86
CA VAL A 730 -22.54 4.49 11.04
C VAL A 730 -21.98 4.90 9.68
N ALA A 731 -21.64 3.93 8.83
CA ALA A 731 -21.09 4.19 7.50
C ALA A 731 -22.10 4.92 6.59
N GLY A 732 -23.40 4.59 6.66
CA GLY A 732 -24.45 5.35 5.98
C GLY A 732 -24.53 6.80 6.46
N GLY A 733 -24.34 7.03 7.77
CA GLY A 733 -24.31 8.37 8.36
C GLY A 733 -23.16 9.25 7.86
N VAL A 734 -21.94 8.69 7.74
CA VAL A 734 -20.79 9.42 7.20
C VAL A 734 -20.97 9.74 5.71
N LEU A 735 -21.56 8.82 4.94
CA LEU A 735 -21.91 9.07 3.53
C LEU A 735 -22.93 10.20 3.36
N MET A 736 -23.90 10.31 4.26
CA MET A 736 -24.85 11.43 4.27
C MET A 736 -24.18 12.77 4.60
N LYS A 737 -23.21 12.78 5.55
CA LYS A 737 -22.41 13.98 5.86
C LYS A 737 -21.57 14.39 4.65
N GLN A 738 -20.91 13.43 3.99
CA GLN A 738 -20.15 13.66 2.77
C GLN A 738 -21.03 14.26 1.66
N ALA A 739 -22.21 13.68 1.46
CA ALA A 739 -23.18 14.18 0.48
C ALA A 739 -23.57 15.64 0.75
N ALA A 740 -23.82 15.98 2.01
CA ALA A 740 -24.19 17.34 2.41
C ALA A 740 -23.04 18.35 2.17
N LEU A 741 -21.80 17.99 2.48
CA LEU A 741 -20.62 18.81 2.23
C LEU A 741 -20.43 19.04 0.73
N VAL A 742 -20.43 17.97 -0.07
CA VAL A 742 -20.22 18.06 -1.53
C VAL A 742 -21.34 18.84 -2.21
N ASP A 743 -22.59 18.71 -1.76
CA ASP A 743 -23.72 19.49 -2.28
C ASP A 743 -23.61 20.98 -1.93
N SER A 744 -23.09 21.31 -0.73
CA SER A 744 -22.77 22.69 -0.33
C SER A 744 -21.69 23.31 -1.23
N ILE A 745 -20.59 22.58 -1.45
CA ILE A 745 -19.50 23.00 -2.34
C ILE A 745 -20.03 23.24 -3.76
N ALA A 746 -20.86 22.31 -4.27
CA ALA A 746 -21.48 22.45 -5.59
C ALA A 746 -22.35 23.71 -5.68
N ALA A 747 -23.15 24.01 -4.64
CA ALA A 747 -24.01 25.21 -4.59
C ALA A 747 -23.18 26.50 -4.56
N GLU A 748 -22.03 26.50 -3.89
CA GLU A 748 -21.12 27.65 -3.87
C GLU A 748 -20.46 27.87 -5.23
N LEU A 749 -19.97 26.79 -5.86
CA LEU A 749 -19.45 26.85 -7.23
C LEU A 749 -20.49 27.35 -8.23
N GLU A 750 -21.74 26.90 -8.14
CA GLU A 750 -22.84 27.37 -8.98
C GLU A 750 -23.08 28.89 -8.82
N LYS A 751 -22.99 29.43 -7.61
CA LYS A 751 -23.11 30.88 -7.36
C LYS A 751 -21.94 31.65 -7.98
N VAL A 752 -20.72 31.18 -7.80
CA VAL A 752 -19.50 31.80 -8.35
C VAL A 752 -19.59 31.84 -9.88
N VAL A 753 -19.96 30.75 -10.51
CA VAL A 753 -20.11 30.65 -11.97
C VAL A 753 -21.34 31.39 -12.49
N GLY A 754 -22.46 31.39 -11.74
CA GLY A 754 -23.70 32.07 -12.13
C GLY A 754 -23.66 33.58 -12.06
N ASN A 755 -22.78 34.18 -11.25
CA ASN A 755 -22.54 35.62 -11.15
C ASN A 755 -21.66 36.17 -12.30
N ALA A 756 -21.14 35.31 -13.18
CA ALA A 756 -20.32 35.71 -14.31
C ALA A 756 -21.18 36.33 -15.42
N PRO A 757 -20.78 37.48 -16.02
CA PRO A 757 -21.41 37.94 -17.25
C PRO A 757 -21.25 36.89 -18.33
N PRO A 758 -22.28 36.67 -19.19
CA PRO A 758 -22.21 35.64 -20.23
C PRO A 758 -20.99 35.87 -21.11
N ALA A 759 -20.19 34.80 -21.32
CA ALA A 759 -19.02 34.81 -22.19
C ALA A 759 -19.46 35.37 -23.55
N THR A 760 -18.82 36.46 -23.99
CA THR A 760 -19.08 37.09 -25.27
C THR A 760 -18.90 36.04 -26.38
N GLN A 761 -19.93 35.78 -27.18
CA GLN A 761 -20.03 34.76 -28.25
C GLN A 761 -19.06 35.04 -29.43
N THR A 762 -17.82 35.41 -29.19
CA THR A 762 -16.84 35.70 -30.25
C THR A 762 -16.07 34.49 -30.76
N ALA A 763 -16.11 33.38 -30.03
CA ALA A 763 -15.33 32.17 -30.41
C ALA A 763 -16.14 31.07 -31.16
N ARG A 764 -17.48 31.18 -31.24
CA ARG A 764 -18.31 30.15 -31.92
C ARG A 764 -18.56 30.39 -33.40
N LYS A 765 -18.16 31.54 -33.96
CA LYS A 765 -18.39 31.82 -35.40
C LYS A 765 -17.35 31.22 -36.35
N HIS A 766 -16.21 30.72 -35.89
CA HIS A 766 -15.20 30.15 -36.80
C HIS A 766 -15.33 28.63 -37.04
N LYS A 767 -16.15 27.91 -36.26
CA LYS A 767 -16.34 26.46 -36.46
C LYS A 767 -17.54 26.06 -37.35
N ARG A 768 -18.37 27.03 -37.77
CA ARG A 768 -19.56 26.75 -38.65
C ARG A 768 -19.38 27.08 -40.12
N VAL A 769 -18.23 27.56 -40.55
CA VAL A 769 -17.96 27.92 -41.92
C VAL A 769 -17.22 26.78 -42.70
N GLU A 770 -16.63 25.82 -42.04
CA GLU A 770 -15.93 24.71 -42.71
C GLU A 770 -16.72 23.44 -42.93
N GLU A 771 -17.93 23.29 -42.35
CA GLU A 771 -18.81 22.10 -42.59
C GLU A 771 -19.86 22.30 -43.71
N GLY A 772 -19.82 23.42 -44.43
CA GLY A 772 -20.83 23.78 -45.42
C GLY A 772 -20.45 23.63 -46.88
N GLN A 773 -19.30 23.08 -47.24
CA GLN A 773 -18.90 22.93 -48.64
C GLN A 773 -18.22 21.58 -48.96
N VAL A 774 -18.92 20.47 -48.79
CA VAL A 774 -18.70 19.24 -49.59
C VAL A 774 -20.02 18.50 -49.77
N SER A 775 -20.85 18.97 -50.61
CA SER A 775 -21.82 18.14 -51.32
C SER A 775 -22.14 18.80 -52.68
N GLY A 776 -21.58 18.24 -53.72
CA GLY A 776 -21.92 18.60 -55.08
C GLY A 776 -20.77 18.51 -56.07
N ARG A 777 -20.37 17.29 -56.38
CA ARG A 777 -20.17 16.75 -57.78
C ARG A 777 -19.48 15.39 -57.72
#